data_4768f3bab3c9e767dad9a2cd26241547
#
_entry.id   4768f3bab3c9e767dad9a2cd26241547
#
_cell.length_a   1.000
_cell.length_b   1.000
_cell.length_c   1.000
_cell.angle_alpha   90.00
_cell.angle_beta   90.00
_cell.angle_gamma   90.00
#
_symmetry.space_group_name_H-M   'P 1'
#
loop_
_entity.id
_entity.type
_entity.pdbx_description
1 polymer ?
#
loop_
_entity_poly.entity_id
_entity_poly.type
_entity_poly.pdbx_seq_one_letter_code
_entity_poly.pdbx_strand_id
1 'polypeptide(L)'
;MKGAIVFISFIAIAFAKKFRWCNLSEADQRKCAELSKALQEVLPPTAKNSFTKLSCIQAHNTKDCIKKIRGNKADAISLDAGDIYTAARFYDLTVVAKELYKDGGCLYSVAVVRDESLNIQKLKGKRSCHNGARRTAGWNIPLGFLLSRNYLHWHKNQTVIEAASKFFSAACAPGAGTSFPSLCRLCQGKKSYNRHRNYFCETTDNEPYYGSEGALRCLVRENSDVAFLDSTALANINASETAKYKLLCPDGTQAELKDFRKCHLGRGPGNAIVTRHNYRKIARKFLAVAQQFFGRNGKQSQRFQLFSSDGFNGRNLMFQDATEKLLLLADDADVNQVLGLDYIALLKGLGHGGSSLENSIVRWCCISAAEQSKCEEWALNTKSNPLVCIRATSMSDCIEMIKKDEVDAASLDASHAYIAGNCGLAPVVTEYYGEKCPEASGKDGETHFEAEVLPPVYALAVVKKASRGETIFNLAGRRSCHGHLYSPAGWLLLTKYTIRPDRNRTDACDINKAFTNYFRKGCMPGMNFKGKLCKVCIGRERAGMKLFNQRCAANHDELYYGNLGALRCLVGNPNGKSFGDVAFLEHHNLMENIESLSEWADGWSPDHFELLCPGGERAPVTEWERCNLGSIPPNIVMTRSVIATKIYDFLMKSQEHFGVSSDAQFQLFQSGKYGEKNLLFKDSTQCLAHATHLDYMSILGEEFSNVAGSVFSCTESEILEFCSQNACSTSQV
;
A
#
# COMPACT_ATOMS: atom_id res chain seq x y z
N MET A 1 76.04 -23.30 -27.45
CA MET A 1 75.06 -22.23 -27.23
C MET A 1 74.11 -22.68 -26.15
N LYS A 2 74.25 -22.15 -24.91
CA LYS A 2 73.42 -22.49 -23.75
C LYS A 2 72.39 -21.37 -23.63
N GLY A 3 71.12 -21.68 -23.92
CA GLY A 3 69.97 -20.74 -23.69
C GLY A 3 69.56 -20.74 -22.24
N ALA A 4 69.69 -19.62 -21.57
CA ALA A 4 69.18 -19.41 -20.23
C ALA A 4 67.70 -19.04 -20.30
N ILE A 5 66.83 -19.90 -19.75
CA ILE A 5 65.40 -19.65 -19.56
C ILE A 5 65.27 -18.85 -18.28
N VAL A 6 64.89 -17.57 -18.42
CA VAL A 6 64.56 -16.69 -17.29
C VAL A 6 63.11 -16.96 -16.91
N PHE A 7 62.89 -17.60 -15.73
CA PHE A 7 61.58 -17.72 -15.10
C PHE A 7 61.25 -16.37 -14.41
N ILE A 8 60.34 -15.61 -15.02
CA ILE A 8 59.72 -14.45 -14.37
C ILE A 8 58.63 -14.96 -13.46
N SER A 9 58.91 -15.08 -12.17
CA SER A 9 57.91 -15.35 -11.14
C SER A 9 57.05 -14.13 -10.95
N PHE A 10 55.83 -14.15 -11.47
CA PHE A 10 54.80 -13.19 -11.11
C PHE A 10 54.40 -13.41 -9.64
N ILE A 11 55.00 -12.65 -8.73
CA ILE A 11 54.48 -12.54 -7.36
C ILE A 11 53.18 -11.74 -7.44
N ALA A 12 52.05 -12.44 -7.43
CA ALA A 12 50.76 -11.83 -7.23
C ALA A 12 50.70 -11.27 -5.81
N ILE A 13 51.03 -10.00 -5.63
CA ILE A 13 50.83 -9.28 -4.37
C ILE A 13 49.34 -9.21 -4.16
N ALA A 14 48.79 -10.10 -3.34
CA ALA A 14 47.43 -10.03 -2.87
C ALA A 14 47.27 -8.80 -1.98
N PHE A 15 46.94 -7.67 -2.55
CA PHE A 15 46.60 -6.47 -1.78
C PHE A 15 45.40 -6.81 -0.87
N ALA A 16 45.64 -6.74 0.45
CA ALA A 16 44.53 -6.82 1.43
C ALA A 16 43.49 -5.79 1.08
N LYS A 17 42.25 -6.25 0.84
CA LYS A 17 41.16 -5.38 0.42
C LYS A 17 40.82 -4.44 1.57
N LYS A 18 40.98 -3.13 1.35
CA LYS A 18 40.63 -2.07 2.29
C LYS A 18 39.13 -1.82 2.22
N PHE A 19 38.44 -1.84 3.37
CA PHE A 19 37.02 -1.44 3.47
C PHE A 19 36.91 -0.08 4.15
N ARG A 20 36.13 0.84 3.62
CA ARG A 20 36.01 2.23 4.07
C ARG A 20 34.58 2.51 4.49
N TRP A 21 34.36 2.60 5.81
CA TRP A 21 33.07 2.98 6.37
C TRP A 21 32.93 4.50 6.45
N CYS A 22 31.78 5.05 6.04
CA CYS A 22 31.51 6.47 6.13
C CYS A 22 30.84 6.83 7.46
N ASN A 23 31.34 7.83 8.15
CA ASN A 23 30.89 8.28 9.46
C ASN A 23 30.40 9.73 9.40
N LEU A 24 29.38 10.07 10.17
CA LEU A 24 28.72 11.38 10.18
C LEU A 24 29.17 12.27 11.35
N SER A 25 29.69 11.67 12.40
CA SER A 25 30.09 12.39 13.62
C SER A 25 31.43 11.94 14.15
N GLU A 26 32.02 12.69 15.07
CA GLU A 26 33.24 12.28 15.79
C GLU A 26 33.03 11.04 16.65
N ALA A 27 31.79 10.86 17.18
CA ALA A 27 31.43 9.67 17.94
C ALA A 27 31.40 8.42 17.04
N ASP A 28 30.81 8.51 15.83
CA ASP A 28 30.87 7.46 14.81
C ASP A 28 32.34 7.12 14.45
N GLN A 29 33.14 8.16 14.28
CA GLN A 29 34.55 7.99 13.93
C GLN A 29 35.32 7.21 15.02
N ARG A 30 35.07 7.52 16.31
CA ARG A 30 35.64 6.78 17.43
C ARG A 30 35.20 5.33 17.46
N LYS A 31 33.89 5.08 17.33
CA LYS A 31 33.32 3.71 17.30
C LYS A 31 33.88 2.90 16.12
N CYS A 32 33.97 3.49 14.94
CA CYS A 32 34.55 2.87 13.76
C CYS A 32 36.05 2.54 13.99
N ALA A 33 36.84 3.44 14.62
CA ALA A 33 38.26 3.22 14.92
C ALA A 33 38.45 2.06 15.91
N GLU A 34 37.61 1.94 16.94
CA GLU A 34 37.63 0.81 17.87
C GLU A 34 37.22 -0.51 17.19
N LEU A 35 36.20 -0.51 16.30
CA LEU A 35 35.90 -1.67 15.46
C LEU A 35 37.08 -2.07 14.58
N SER A 36 37.83 -1.10 14.01
CA SER A 36 39.01 -1.37 13.21
C SER A 36 40.11 -2.05 14.01
N LYS A 37 40.35 -1.61 15.25
CA LYS A 37 41.32 -2.26 16.16
C LYS A 37 40.87 -3.68 16.52
N ALA A 38 39.60 -3.84 16.92
CA ALA A 38 39.04 -5.15 17.30
C ALA A 38 39.16 -6.16 16.14
N LEU A 39 38.88 -5.74 14.90
CA LEU A 39 39.03 -6.58 13.71
C LEU A 39 40.49 -7.01 13.46
N GLN A 40 41.47 -6.10 13.67
CA GLN A 40 42.90 -6.40 13.47
C GLN A 40 43.39 -7.46 14.45
N GLU A 41 42.85 -7.51 15.67
CA GLU A 41 43.25 -8.45 16.69
C GLU A 41 42.60 -9.83 16.54
N VAL A 42 41.43 -9.89 15.95
CA VAL A 42 40.66 -11.13 15.75
C VAL A 42 41.02 -11.81 14.43
N LEU A 43 41.36 -11.05 13.40
CA LEU A 43 41.63 -11.57 12.06
C LEU A 43 43.15 -11.80 11.90
N PRO A 44 43.63 -13.04 11.70
CA PRO A 44 45.04 -13.31 11.51
C PRO A 44 45.54 -12.65 10.20
N PRO A 45 46.77 -12.10 10.20
CA PRO A 45 47.37 -11.43 9.04
C PRO A 45 47.50 -12.31 7.79
N THR A 46 47.48 -13.62 7.98
CA THR A 46 47.62 -14.66 6.94
C THR A 46 46.32 -15.13 6.31
N ALA A 47 45.19 -14.68 6.81
CA ALA A 47 43.89 -15.09 6.23
C ALA A 47 43.68 -14.49 4.84
N LYS A 48 43.79 -15.28 3.80
CA LYS A 48 43.70 -14.92 2.35
C LYS A 48 42.42 -14.17 1.94
N ASN A 49 41.47 -13.98 2.83
CA ASN A 49 40.20 -13.27 2.64
C ASN A 49 39.94 -12.22 3.71
N SER A 50 40.90 -11.81 4.48
CA SER A 50 40.70 -10.92 5.61
C SER A 50 40.62 -9.47 5.17
N PHE A 51 39.53 -8.80 5.58
CA PHE A 51 39.45 -7.35 5.57
C PHE A 51 40.29 -6.79 6.71
N THR A 52 41.61 -6.90 6.58
CA THR A 52 42.56 -6.54 7.63
C THR A 52 42.64 -5.05 7.91
N LYS A 53 41.96 -4.21 7.12
CA LYS A 53 41.99 -2.76 7.27
C LYS A 53 40.65 -2.10 7.03
N LEU A 54 39.91 -1.90 8.10
CA LEU A 54 38.78 -0.97 8.12
C LEU A 54 39.31 0.46 8.21
N SER A 55 38.91 1.34 7.31
CA SER A 55 39.20 2.76 7.35
C SER A 55 37.96 3.55 7.61
N CYS A 56 38.03 4.52 8.49
CA CYS A 56 36.90 5.34 8.94
C CYS A 56 36.96 6.69 8.20
N ILE A 57 36.01 6.94 7.31
CA ILE A 57 35.94 8.11 6.45
C ILE A 57 34.93 9.08 7.03
N GLN A 58 35.35 10.27 7.41
CA GLN A 58 34.45 11.28 7.93
C GLN A 58 33.75 12.06 6.79
N ALA A 59 32.45 12.32 6.94
CA ALA A 59 31.66 13.16 6.09
C ALA A 59 30.88 14.21 6.89
N HIS A 60 30.40 15.23 6.20
CA HIS A 60 29.69 16.33 6.84
C HIS A 60 28.23 16.01 7.15
N ASN A 61 27.60 15.20 6.30
CA ASN A 61 26.20 14.77 6.43
C ASN A 61 25.97 13.53 5.55
N THR A 62 24.77 12.98 5.63
CA THR A 62 24.35 11.80 4.87
C THR A 62 24.57 11.96 3.35
N LYS A 63 24.22 13.13 2.80
CA LYS A 63 24.40 13.39 1.37
C LYS A 63 25.87 13.39 0.94
N ASP A 64 26.77 13.90 1.79
CA ASP A 64 28.22 13.85 1.56
C ASP A 64 28.75 12.41 1.60
N CYS A 65 28.28 11.58 2.53
CA CYS A 65 28.57 10.15 2.53
C CYS A 65 28.13 9.46 1.22
N ILE A 66 26.89 9.67 0.79
CA ILE A 66 26.37 9.10 -0.47
C ILE A 66 27.26 9.50 -1.66
N LYS A 67 27.65 10.79 -1.75
CA LYS A 67 28.58 11.27 -2.78
C LYS A 67 29.98 10.65 -2.69
N LYS A 68 30.51 10.47 -1.47
CA LYS A 68 31.79 9.81 -1.25
C LYS A 68 31.75 8.34 -1.66
N ILE A 69 30.65 7.63 -1.38
CA ILE A 69 30.49 6.22 -1.81
C ILE A 69 30.39 6.15 -3.33
N ARG A 70 29.54 6.98 -3.96
CA ARG A 70 29.45 7.06 -5.44
C ARG A 70 30.81 7.37 -6.07
N GLY A 71 31.54 8.32 -5.52
CA GLY A 71 32.84 8.77 -6.00
C GLY A 71 34.03 7.87 -5.58
N ASN A 72 33.77 6.66 -5.09
CA ASN A 72 34.80 5.70 -4.64
C ASN A 72 35.78 6.26 -3.57
N LYS A 73 35.32 7.17 -2.71
CA LYS A 73 36.06 7.71 -1.56
C LYS A 73 35.67 7.03 -0.25
N ALA A 74 34.50 6.41 -0.17
CA ALA A 74 34.03 5.52 0.88
C ALA A 74 33.32 4.31 0.24
N ASP A 75 32.99 3.28 1.03
CA ASP A 75 32.42 2.04 0.48
C ASP A 75 31.03 1.75 0.98
N ALA A 76 30.70 2.06 2.23
CA ALA A 76 29.39 1.79 2.79
C ALA A 76 28.99 2.75 3.92
N ILE A 77 27.68 2.84 4.15
CA ILE A 77 27.03 3.48 5.30
C ILE A 77 25.67 2.82 5.54
N SER A 78 25.21 2.80 6.80
CA SER A 78 23.80 2.48 7.13
C SER A 78 22.95 3.75 7.02
N LEU A 79 21.84 3.67 6.30
CA LEU A 79 20.94 4.79 6.00
C LEU A 79 19.50 4.49 6.41
N ASP A 80 18.76 5.53 6.78
CA ASP A 80 17.31 5.54 6.86
C ASP A 80 16.69 5.30 5.48
N ALA A 81 15.50 4.69 5.43
CA ALA A 81 14.86 4.30 4.18
C ALA A 81 14.59 5.47 3.21
N GLY A 82 14.32 6.68 3.71
CA GLY A 82 14.21 7.87 2.86
C GLY A 82 15.51 8.25 2.16
N ASP A 83 16.64 8.11 2.85
CA ASP A 83 17.98 8.33 2.28
C ASP A 83 18.39 7.18 1.34
N ILE A 84 17.99 5.94 1.62
CA ILE A 84 18.21 4.79 0.73
C ILE A 84 17.54 5.03 -0.63
N TYR A 85 16.29 5.49 -0.64
CA TYR A 85 15.60 5.84 -1.87
C TYR A 85 16.37 6.89 -2.68
N THR A 86 16.84 7.94 -2.01
CA THR A 86 17.66 8.98 -2.63
C THR A 86 18.99 8.42 -3.18
N ALA A 87 19.67 7.59 -2.40
CA ALA A 87 20.96 6.97 -2.79
C ALA A 87 20.81 6.05 -4.01
N ALA A 88 19.75 5.26 -4.06
CA ALA A 88 19.48 4.37 -5.18
C ALA A 88 19.06 5.13 -6.45
N ARG A 89 18.08 6.03 -6.33
CA ARG A 89 17.49 6.69 -7.49
C ARG A 89 18.42 7.73 -8.14
N PHE A 90 19.14 8.52 -7.34
CA PHE A 90 19.90 9.67 -7.86
C PHE A 90 21.43 9.42 -7.88
N TYR A 91 21.90 8.43 -7.17
CA TYR A 91 23.35 8.17 -7.05
C TYR A 91 23.75 6.76 -7.49
N ASP A 92 22.80 5.96 -7.98
CA ASP A 92 23.04 4.60 -8.50
C ASP A 92 23.78 3.71 -7.47
N LEU A 93 23.34 3.76 -6.21
CA LEU A 93 23.80 2.90 -5.15
C LEU A 93 22.81 1.74 -4.94
N THR A 94 23.30 0.65 -4.37
CA THR A 94 22.51 -0.54 -4.07
C THR A 94 22.54 -0.88 -2.59
N VAL A 95 21.59 -1.69 -2.14
CA VAL A 95 21.52 -2.19 -0.76
C VAL A 95 22.22 -3.53 -0.65
N VAL A 96 22.93 -3.76 0.44
CA VAL A 96 23.69 -5.02 0.69
C VAL A 96 23.20 -5.78 1.91
N ALA A 97 22.62 -5.10 2.90
CA ALA A 97 22.05 -5.70 4.11
C ALA A 97 20.97 -4.81 4.70
N LYS A 98 19.99 -5.39 5.39
CA LYS A 98 18.98 -4.71 6.21
C LYS A 98 19.30 -4.87 7.68
N GLU A 99 19.00 -3.83 8.47
CA GLU A 99 18.97 -3.97 9.92
C GLU A 99 17.64 -4.60 10.35
N LEU A 100 17.70 -5.66 11.14
CA LEU A 100 16.52 -6.30 11.73
C LEU A 100 16.43 -5.95 13.21
N TYR A 101 15.25 -5.60 13.64
CA TYR A 101 14.90 -5.24 15.01
C TYR A 101 14.08 -6.35 15.67
N LYS A 102 13.73 -6.19 16.94
CA LYS A 102 12.91 -7.15 17.67
C LYS A 102 11.55 -7.44 16.99
N ASP A 103 10.96 -6.43 16.35
CA ASP A 103 9.68 -6.54 15.66
C ASP A 103 9.82 -6.76 14.14
N GLY A 104 10.98 -7.14 13.65
CA GLY A 104 11.27 -7.42 12.24
C GLY A 104 12.07 -6.33 11.54
N GLY A 105 11.90 -6.21 10.21
CA GLY A 105 12.65 -5.28 9.36
C GLY A 105 12.06 -3.88 9.25
N CYS A 106 10.97 -3.57 9.97
CA CYS A 106 10.30 -2.27 9.95
C CYS A 106 10.24 -1.60 11.32
N LEU A 107 10.10 -0.28 11.30
CA LEU A 107 9.91 0.57 12.46
C LEU A 107 8.46 1.10 12.47
N TYR A 108 7.91 1.30 13.66
CA TYR A 108 6.62 1.98 13.85
C TYR A 108 6.84 3.48 13.98
N SER A 109 6.11 4.26 13.20
CA SER A 109 6.06 5.72 13.33
C SER A 109 5.02 6.09 14.36
N VAL A 110 5.42 6.78 15.41
CA VAL A 110 4.55 7.18 16.52
C VAL A 110 4.57 8.69 16.73
N ALA A 111 3.43 9.22 17.18
CA ALA A 111 3.28 10.60 17.63
C ALA A 111 3.15 10.60 19.16
N VAL A 112 4.14 11.15 19.85
CA VAL A 112 4.22 11.19 21.32
C VAL A 112 3.82 12.57 21.83
N VAL A 113 2.96 12.62 22.83
CA VAL A 113 2.48 13.85 23.46
C VAL A 113 2.57 13.76 24.98
N ARG A 114 2.45 14.92 25.63
CA ARG A 114 2.33 15.04 27.09
C ARG A 114 0.96 15.59 27.52
N ASP A 115 0.19 16.14 26.59
CA ASP A 115 -1.13 16.69 26.80
C ASP A 115 -2.20 15.64 26.52
N GLU A 116 -2.97 15.26 27.51
CA GLU A 116 -4.05 14.29 27.42
C GLU A 116 -5.27 14.80 26.62
N SER A 117 -5.37 16.11 26.38
CA SER A 117 -6.47 16.71 25.60
C SER A 117 -6.20 16.77 24.08
N LEU A 118 -4.95 16.55 23.67
CA LEU A 118 -4.55 16.65 22.25
C LEU A 118 -4.90 15.38 21.48
N ASN A 119 -5.40 15.55 20.26
CA ASN A 119 -5.59 14.44 19.33
C ASN A 119 -4.92 14.71 17.98
N ILE A 120 -4.79 13.66 17.16
CA ILE A 120 -4.07 13.73 15.88
C ILE A 120 -4.73 14.70 14.88
N GLN A 121 -6.01 14.96 14.98
CA GLN A 121 -6.76 15.85 14.09
C GLN A 121 -6.50 17.35 14.40
N LYS A 122 -6.05 17.67 15.61
CA LYS A 122 -5.89 19.06 16.12
C LYS A 122 -4.44 19.54 16.14
N LEU A 123 -3.61 19.07 15.23
CA LEU A 123 -2.18 19.41 15.17
C LEU A 123 -1.84 20.69 14.42
N LYS A 124 -2.78 21.28 13.68
CA LYS A 124 -2.56 22.56 12.96
C LYS A 124 -2.23 23.67 13.96
N GLY A 125 -1.15 24.41 13.68
CA GLY A 125 -0.68 25.48 14.54
C GLY A 125 0.09 25.04 15.80
N LYS A 126 0.25 23.74 16.01
CA LYS A 126 0.98 23.17 17.16
C LYS A 126 2.50 23.22 16.93
N ARG A 127 3.25 23.07 18.03
CA ARG A 127 4.71 22.99 18.05
C ARG A 127 5.13 21.53 17.95
N SER A 128 6.05 21.20 17.02
CA SER A 128 6.40 19.81 16.75
C SER A 128 7.91 19.53 16.77
N CYS A 129 8.26 18.31 17.14
CA CYS A 129 9.62 17.79 17.09
C CYS A 129 9.68 16.57 16.18
N HIS A 130 10.66 16.53 15.30
CA HIS A 130 10.82 15.47 14.32
C HIS A 130 12.21 14.86 14.43
N ASN A 131 12.35 13.56 14.17
CA ASN A 131 13.66 12.90 14.20
C ASN A 131 14.59 13.32 13.06
N GLY A 132 14.11 14.05 12.09
CA GLY A 132 14.81 14.66 10.97
C GLY A 132 13.94 14.77 9.74
N ALA A 133 14.09 15.83 8.97
CA ALA A 133 13.40 16.03 7.71
C ALA A 133 13.76 14.91 6.72
N ARG A 134 12.77 14.40 6.00
CA ARG A 134 12.85 13.27 5.05
C ARG A 134 13.13 11.90 5.66
N ARG A 135 13.21 11.78 6.99
CA ARG A 135 13.34 10.48 7.65
C ARG A 135 12.02 9.75 7.73
N THR A 136 12.09 8.44 7.76
CA THR A 136 10.94 7.53 7.63
C THR A 136 9.90 7.76 8.73
N ALA A 137 10.26 7.53 10.00
CA ALA A 137 9.29 7.48 11.08
C ALA A 137 8.90 8.84 11.66
N GLY A 138 9.79 9.84 11.60
CA GLY A 138 9.53 11.16 12.19
C GLY A 138 9.08 12.21 11.16
N TRP A 139 9.09 11.89 9.87
CA TRP A 139 8.74 12.86 8.83
C TRP A 139 7.87 12.26 7.72
N ASN A 140 8.38 11.28 6.95
CA ASN A 140 7.68 10.79 5.76
C ASN A 140 6.33 10.16 6.10
N ILE A 141 6.30 9.23 7.04
CA ILE A 141 5.05 8.56 7.45
C ILE A 141 4.08 9.54 8.13
N PRO A 142 4.49 10.37 9.12
CA PRO A 142 3.59 11.34 9.71
C PRO A 142 3.00 12.33 8.71
N LEU A 143 3.79 12.91 7.84
CA LEU A 143 3.28 13.85 6.82
C LEU A 143 2.37 13.15 5.81
N GLY A 144 2.73 11.94 5.36
CA GLY A 144 1.87 11.14 4.51
C GLY A 144 0.53 10.81 5.17
N PHE A 145 0.53 10.49 6.45
CA PHE A 145 -0.69 10.28 7.23
C PHE A 145 -1.55 11.54 7.30
N LEU A 146 -0.96 12.69 7.67
CA LEU A 146 -1.69 13.96 7.76
C LEU A 146 -2.27 14.41 6.42
N LEU A 147 -1.53 14.18 5.32
CA LEU A 147 -2.00 14.45 3.95
C LEU A 147 -3.13 13.51 3.54
N SER A 148 -3.00 12.21 3.79
CA SER A 148 -4.00 11.20 3.41
C SER A 148 -5.35 11.39 4.11
N ARG A 149 -5.32 11.95 5.33
CA ARG A 149 -6.50 12.27 6.13
C ARG A 149 -7.01 13.69 5.94
N ASN A 150 -6.43 14.45 5.00
CA ASN A 150 -6.74 15.85 4.74
C ASN A 150 -6.58 16.80 5.96
N TYR A 151 -5.77 16.42 6.93
CA TYR A 151 -5.44 17.28 8.08
C TYR A 151 -4.38 18.33 7.71
N LEU A 152 -3.46 17.96 6.81
CA LEU A 152 -2.48 18.83 6.20
C LEU A 152 -2.88 19.08 4.73
N HIS A 153 -3.21 20.33 4.39
CA HIS A 153 -3.52 20.69 3.01
C HIS A 153 -2.26 20.99 2.20
N TRP A 154 -2.18 20.40 1.03
CA TRP A 154 -1.08 20.58 0.10
C TRP A 154 -1.60 21.04 -1.27
N HIS A 155 -1.07 22.17 -1.76
CA HIS A 155 -1.43 22.70 -3.07
C HIS A 155 -0.39 22.35 -4.13
N LYS A 156 -0.82 22.19 -5.40
CA LYS A 156 0.00 21.75 -6.54
C LYS A 156 1.33 22.51 -6.73
N ASN A 157 1.39 23.78 -6.33
CA ASN A 157 2.58 24.63 -6.49
C ASN A 157 3.48 24.71 -5.23
N GLN A 158 3.21 23.90 -4.24
CA GLN A 158 3.91 23.87 -2.97
C GLN A 158 4.77 22.60 -2.82
N THR A 159 5.90 22.68 -2.15
CA THR A 159 6.60 21.50 -1.66
C THR A 159 5.97 21.01 -0.34
N VAL A 160 6.09 19.72 -0.05
CA VAL A 160 5.59 19.16 1.23
C VAL A 160 6.27 19.83 2.45
N ILE A 161 7.55 20.19 2.33
CA ILE A 161 8.29 20.95 3.37
C ILE A 161 7.63 22.33 3.58
N GLU A 162 7.26 23.02 2.51
CA GLU A 162 6.56 24.30 2.61
C GLU A 162 5.18 24.16 3.26
N ALA A 163 4.42 23.12 2.89
CA ALA A 163 3.14 22.83 3.52
C ALA A 163 3.30 22.56 5.02
N ALA A 164 4.28 21.75 5.41
CA ALA A 164 4.61 21.48 6.82
C ALA A 164 5.03 22.75 7.58
N SER A 165 5.80 23.65 6.93
CA SER A 165 6.25 24.92 7.55
C SER A 165 5.11 25.89 7.84
N LYS A 166 3.98 25.78 7.13
CA LYS A 166 2.75 26.55 7.35
C LYS A 166 1.78 25.86 8.30
N PHE A 167 1.88 24.54 8.40
CA PHE A 167 1.02 23.73 9.26
C PHE A 167 1.42 23.81 10.74
N PHE A 168 2.72 23.66 11.05
CA PHE A 168 3.25 23.80 12.41
C PHE A 168 3.66 25.25 12.68
N SER A 169 3.32 25.76 13.87
CA SER A 169 3.70 27.14 14.27
C SER A 169 5.20 27.29 14.51
N ALA A 170 5.84 26.24 15.04
CA ALA A 170 7.28 26.12 15.21
C ALA A 170 7.66 24.65 15.30
N ALA A 171 8.82 24.28 14.78
CA ALA A 171 9.29 22.90 14.84
C ALA A 171 10.82 22.80 15.00
N CYS A 172 11.29 21.62 15.42
CA CYS A 172 12.63 21.16 15.12
C CYS A 172 12.54 19.96 14.21
N ALA A 173 12.88 20.18 12.93
CA ALA A 173 13.01 19.15 11.90
C ALA A 173 14.43 19.22 11.30
N PRO A 174 15.43 18.58 11.94
CA PRO A 174 16.82 18.63 11.48
C PRO A 174 16.93 18.25 10.01
N GLY A 175 17.59 19.09 9.20
CA GLY A 175 17.71 18.90 7.75
C GLY A 175 16.62 19.56 6.91
N ALA A 176 15.66 20.27 7.49
CA ALA A 176 14.64 21.04 6.74
C ALA A 176 15.22 22.20 5.92
N GLY A 177 16.39 22.68 6.32
CA GLY A 177 17.11 23.76 5.62
C GLY A 177 16.72 25.16 6.05
N THR A 178 17.51 26.13 5.64
CA THR A 178 17.36 27.54 6.05
C THR A 178 16.20 28.25 5.36
N SER A 179 15.67 27.70 4.28
CA SER A 179 14.54 28.28 3.54
C SER A 179 13.22 28.23 4.31
N PHE A 180 13.13 27.40 5.34
CA PHE A 180 11.93 27.21 6.16
C PHE A 180 12.26 27.37 7.67
N PRO A 181 12.54 28.58 8.12
CA PRO A 181 13.05 28.84 9.48
C PRO A 181 12.09 28.40 10.58
N SER A 182 10.77 28.34 10.35
CA SER A 182 9.80 27.80 11.31
C SER A 182 10.06 26.33 11.66
N LEU A 183 10.56 25.54 10.73
CA LEU A 183 10.89 24.10 10.91
C LEU A 183 12.21 23.87 11.67
N CYS A 184 13.02 24.89 11.86
CA CYS A 184 14.26 24.83 12.64
C CYS A 184 14.18 25.65 13.94
N ARG A 185 13.07 26.33 14.22
CA ARG A 185 12.95 27.30 15.31
C ARG A 185 13.19 26.71 16.70
N LEU A 186 12.84 25.43 16.90
CA LEU A 186 13.02 24.73 18.18
C LEU A 186 14.35 23.97 18.25
N CYS A 187 15.13 23.90 17.18
CA CYS A 187 16.44 23.26 17.17
C CYS A 187 17.48 24.08 17.95
N GLN A 188 18.45 23.44 18.57
CA GLN A 188 19.47 24.09 19.40
C GLN A 188 20.83 24.25 18.70
N GLY A 189 21.31 23.22 18.03
CA GLY A 189 22.66 23.12 17.51
C GLY A 189 23.72 23.08 18.63
N LYS A 190 24.91 22.59 18.29
CA LYS A 190 26.09 22.72 19.17
C LYS A 190 26.87 23.96 18.80
N LYS A 191 27.29 24.73 19.81
CA LYS A 191 28.25 25.81 19.62
C LYS A 191 29.63 25.20 19.27
N SER A 192 30.13 25.49 18.08
CA SER A 192 31.49 25.09 17.68
C SER A 192 32.52 25.99 18.36
N TYR A 193 33.66 25.43 18.80
CA TYR A 193 34.82 26.18 19.22
C TYR A 193 35.41 27.02 18.06
N ASN A 194 35.23 26.61 16.81
CA ASN A 194 35.58 27.39 15.63
C ASN A 194 34.39 28.26 15.24
N ARG A 195 34.48 29.56 15.40
CA ARG A 195 33.47 30.62 15.19
C ARG A 195 32.80 30.64 13.80
N HIS A 196 33.14 29.76 12.87
CA HIS A 196 32.67 29.79 11.48
C HIS A 196 31.69 28.69 11.13
N ARG A 197 31.33 27.78 12.03
CA ARG A 197 30.41 26.68 11.73
C ARG A 197 29.30 26.59 12.79
N ASN A 198 28.07 26.88 12.36
CA ASN A 198 26.91 26.72 13.18
C ASN A 198 26.26 25.37 12.80
N TYR A 199 26.26 24.41 13.72
CA TYR A 199 25.65 23.07 13.54
C TYR A 199 24.13 23.08 13.84
N PHE A 200 23.50 24.20 13.63
CA PHE A 200 22.09 24.41 13.91
C PHE A 200 21.21 23.68 12.88
N CYS A 201 20.25 22.88 13.37
CA CYS A 201 19.27 22.15 12.55
C CYS A 201 19.92 21.19 11.53
N GLU A 202 21.09 20.62 11.84
CA GLU A 202 21.79 19.64 10.99
C GLU A 202 21.29 18.22 11.23
N THR A 203 21.53 17.33 10.24
CA THR A 203 21.20 15.90 10.29
C THR A 203 22.32 15.06 10.89
N THR A 204 22.90 15.54 12.00
CA THR A 204 24.00 14.88 12.74
C THR A 204 23.81 15.06 14.24
N ASP A 205 24.57 14.33 15.06
CA ASP A 205 24.59 14.47 16.53
C ASP A 205 25.05 15.83 17.03
N ASN A 206 25.49 16.73 16.13
CA ASN A 206 25.76 18.12 16.46
C ASN A 206 24.49 18.95 16.68
N GLU A 207 23.35 18.46 16.19
CA GLU A 207 22.03 18.94 16.61
C GLU A 207 21.50 18.01 17.72
N PRO A 208 21.38 18.48 18.99
CA PRO A 208 20.96 17.63 20.11
C PRO A 208 19.56 17.02 19.95
N TYR A 209 18.75 17.59 19.07
CA TYR A 209 17.39 17.13 18.78
C TYR A 209 17.28 16.26 17.52
N TYR A 210 18.40 15.91 16.89
CA TYR A 210 18.43 14.96 15.80
C TYR A 210 18.19 13.52 16.27
N GLY A 211 17.49 12.71 15.45
CA GLY A 211 17.15 11.33 15.74
C GLY A 211 15.92 11.20 16.66
N SER A 212 15.44 9.98 16.85
CA SER A 212 14.19 9.74 17.59
C SER A 212 14.28 10.10 19.08
N GLU A 213 15.39 9.82 19.72
CA GLU A 213 15.63 10.28 21.09
C GLU A 213 15.82 11.80 21.18
N GLY A 214 16.40 12.40 20.13
CA GLY A 214 16.52 13.85 20.01
C GLY A 214 15.17 14.52 19.92
N ALA A 215 14.24 13.98 19.12
CA ALA A 215 12.87 14.48 19.03
C ALA A 215 12.13 14.39 20.37
N LEU A 216 12.34 13.30 21.12
CA LEU A 216 11.76 13.17 22.47
C LEU A 216 12.34 14.20 23.44
N ARG A 217 13.66 14.47 23.40
CA ARG A 217 14.28 15.54 24.21
C ARG A 217 13.74 16.92 23.85
N CYS A 218 13.52 17.18 22.55
CA CYS A 218 12.88 18.41 22.06
C CYS A 218 11.47 18.56 22.64
N LEU A 219 10.66 17.52 22.65
CA LEU A 219 9.30 17.53 23.24
C LEU A 219 9.31 18.04 24.70
N VAL A 220 10.28 17.60 25.48
CA VAL A 220 10.39 17.94 26.90
C VAL A 220 11.00 19.33 27.11
N ARG A 221 12.16 19.60 26.50
CA ARG A 221 12.93 20.81 26.75
C ARG A 221 12.33 22.07 26.15
N GLU A 222 11.77 21.94 24.94
CA GLU A 222 11.13 23.06 24.25
C GLU A 222 9.65 23.21 24.59
N ASN A 223 9.14 22.36 25.49
CA ASN A 223 7.71 22.30 25.84
C ASN A 223 6.83 22.31 24.57
N SER A 224 7.21 21.49 23.59
CA SER A 224 6.46 21.34 22.34
C SER A 224 5.24 20.41 22.54
N ASP A 225 4.30 20.46 21.61
CA ASP A 225 3.02 19.76 21.75
C ASP A 225 3.14 18.28 21.34
N VAL A 226 3.94 17.97 20.30
CA VAL A 226 4.03 16.62 19.74
C VAL A 226 5.45 16.30 19.25
N ALA A 227 5.87 15.05 19.42
CA ALA A 227 7.09 14.52 18.81
C ALA A 227 6.78 13.34 17.91
N PHE A 228 7.31 13.35 16.68
CA PHE A 228 7.22 12.26 15.71
C PHE A 228 8.55 11.52 15.65
N LEU A 229 8.51 10.21 15.93
CA LEU A 229 9.71 9.39 16.09
C LEU A 229 9.42 7.91 15.83
N ASP A 230 10.45 7.08 15.78
CA ASP A 230 10.27 5.63 15.73
C ASP A 230 10.09 5.02 17.13
N SER A 231 9.40 3.91 17.18
CA SER A 231 9.04 3.21 18.42
C SER A 231 10.25 2.71 19.23
N THR A 232 11.44 2.58 18.64
CA THR A 232 12.61 2.07 19.35
C THR A 232 13.08 3.03 20.45
N ALA A 233 12.86 4.33 20.28
CA ALA A 233 13.18 5.34 21.28
C ALA A 233 12.31 5.25 22.54
N LEU A 234 11.12 4.65 22.47
CA LEU A 234 10.21 4.49 23.61
C LEU A 234 10.81 3.60 24.72
N ALA A 235 11.65 2.62 24.33
CA ALA A 235 12.33 1.72 25.26
C ALA A 235 13.34 2.45 26.17
N ASN A 236 13.79 3.64 25.78
CA ASN A 236 14.78 4.44 26.52
C ASN A 236 14.12 5.44 27.48
N ILE A 237 12.79 5.49 27.58
CA ILE A 237 12.06 6.30 28.56
C ILE A 237 12.08 5.57 29.89
N ASN A 238 12.53 6.25 30.95
CA ASN A 238 12.53 5.69 32.30
C ASN A 238 11.13 5.25 32.72
N ALA A 239 11.03 4.08 33.35
CA ALA A 239 9.74 3.52 33.78
C ALA A 239 8.92 4.47 34.67
N SER A 240 9.58 5.30 35.50
CA SER A 240 8.94 6.32 36.34
C SER A 240 8.36 7.52 35.55
N GLU A 241 8.74 7.67 34.28
CA GLU A 241 8.32 8.80 33.45
C GLU A 241 7.32 8.39 32.35
N THR A 242 7.16 7.10 32.07
CA THR A 242 6.29 6.60 31.00
C THR A 242 4.86 7.10 31.12
N ALA A 243 4.33 7.24 32.33
CA ALA A 243 2.98 7.74 32.59
C ALA A 243 2.75 9.20 32.17
N LYS A 244 3.84 9.98 31.96
CA LYS A 244 3.76 11.39 31.53
C LYS A 244 3.53 11.53 30.01
N TYR A 245 3.57 10.44 29.26
CA TYR A 245 3.50 10.42 27.81
C TYR A 245 2.36 9.54 27.31
N LYS A 246 1.73 9.97 26.23
CA LYS A 246 0.72 9.20 25.49
C LYS A 246 1.07 9.17 24.01
N LEU A 247 0.49 8.20 23.31
CA LEU A 247 0.52 8.13 21.86
C LEU A 247 -0.76 8.71 21.27
N LEU A 248 -0.66 9.48 20.19
CA LEU A 248 -1.81 9.86 19.38
C LEU A 248 -2.13 8.74 18.38
N CYS A 249 -3.34 8.21 18.44
CA CYS A 249 -3.78 7.15 17.56
C CYS A 249 -4.49 7.68 16.30
N PRO A 250 -4.47 6.94 15.18
CA PRO A 250 -5.10 7.34 13.92
C PRO A 250 -6.61 7.61 14.01
N ASP A 251 -7.29 6.98 14.96
CA ASP A 251 -8.74 7.12 15.23
C ASP A 251 -9.09 8.37 16.08
N GLY A 252 -8.09 9.17 16.46
CA GLY A 252 -8.26 10.37 17.30
C GLY A 252 -8.20 10.09 18.79
N THR A 253 -8.03 8.85 19.23
CA THR A 253 -7.84 8.47 20.64
C THR A 253 -6.39 8.61 21.08
N GLN A 254 -6.12 8.39 22.35
CA GLN A 254 -4.78 8.28 22.92
C GLN A 254 -4.55 6.89 23.53
N ALA A 255 -3.30 6.45 23.54
CA ALA A 255 -2.91 5.17 24.12
C ALA A 255 -1.63 5.27 24.95
N GLU A 256 -1.37 4.27 25.79
CA GLU A 256 -0.12 4.13 26.52
C GLU A 256 1.05 3.82 25.58
N LEU A 257 2.27 4.19 25.96
CA LEU A 257 3.46 3.94 25.13
C LEU A 257 3.67 2.47 24.77
N LYS A 258 3.28 1.54 25.64
CA LYS A 258 3.38 0.08 25.40
C LYS A 258 2.50 -0.42 24.25
N ASP A 259 1.44 0.33 23.94
CA ASP A 259 0.44 -0.06 22.92
C ASP A 259 0.79 0.44 21.52
N PHE A 260 2.04 0.87 21.28
CA PHE A 260 2.52 1.42 20.01
C PHE A 260 2.27 0.50 18.80
N ARG A 261 2.17 -0.83 18.99
CA ARG A 261 1.86 -1.76 17.90
C ARG A 261 0.43 -1.65 17.39
N LYS A 262 -0.48 -1.08 18.20
CA LYS A 262 -1.88 -0.81 17.82
C LYS A 262 -2.12 0.67 17.54
N CYS A 263 -1.36 1.55 18.18
CA CYS A 263 -1.47 3.00 18.09
C CYS A 263 -0.21 3.60 17.46
N HIS A 264 -0.18 3.66 16.13
CA HIS A 264 0.91 4.22 15.33
C HIS A 264 0.38 4.82 14.04
N LEU A 265 1.13 5.72 13.40
CA LEU A 265 0.73 6.38 12.15
C LEU A 265 1.05 5.54 10.90
N GLY A 266 1.82 4.50 11.05
CA GLY A 266 2.23 3.59 9.99
C GLY A 266 3.50 2.84 10.33
N ARG A 267 3.87 1.87 9.50
CA ARG A 267 5.13 1.15 9.56
C ARG A 267 5.96 1.47 8.33
N GLY A 268 7.25 1.64 8.50
CA GLY A 268 8.18 1.86 7.40
C GLY A 268 9.41 0.98 7.51
N PRO A 269 10.11 0.75 6.39
CA PRO A 269 11.35 -0.03 6.41
C PRO A 269 12.37 0.62 7.32
N GLY A 270 13.12 -0.22 8.02
CA GLY A 270 14.22 0.20 8.86
C GLY A 270 15.45 0.59 8.05
N ASN A 271 16.56 0.83 8.76
CA ASN A 271 17.83 1.15 8.13
C ASN A 271 18.38 -0.01 7.31
N ALA A 272 19.10 0.35 6.26
CA ALA A 272 19.88 -0.63 5.48
C ALA A 272 21.21 -0.06 5.02
N ILE A 273 22.15 -0.95 4.72
CA ILE A 273 23.49 -0.62 4.34
C ILE A 273 23.58 -0.49 2.83
N VAL A 274 24.00 0.69 2.36
CA VAL A 274 24.20 0.99 0.94
C VAL A 274 25.66 0.94 0.53
N THR A 275 25.89 0.55 -0.73
CA THR A 275 27.21 0.46 -1.35
C THR A 275 27.09 0.62 -2.86
N ARG A 276 28.21 0.62 -3.59
CA ARG A 276 28.23 0.54 -5.06
C ARG A 276 27.90 -0.86 -5.55
N HIS A 277 27.28 -1.00 -6.73
CA HIS A 277 26.94 -2.29 -7.34
C HIS A 277 28.14 -3.22 -7.45
N ASN A 278 29.27 -2.73 -7.95
CA ASN A 278 30.51 -3.50 -8.12
C ASN A 278 31.23 -3.84 -6.80
N TYR A 279 30.81 -3.25 -5.68
CA TYR A 279 31.42 -3.49 -4.37
C TYR A 279 30.53 -4.32 -3.43
N ARG A 280 29.33 -4.70 -3.86
CA ARG A 280 28.33 -5.40 -3.07
C ARG A 280 28.82 -6.70 -2.44
N LYS A 281 29.48 -7.55 -3.21
CA LYS A 281 30.04 -8.82 -2.71
C LYS A 281 31.08 -8.62 -1.62
N ILE A 282 31.91 -7.59 -1.74
CA ILE A 282 32.96 -7.25 -0.75
C ILE A 282 32.29 -6.71 0.52
N ALA A 283 31.35 -5.78 0.38
CA ALA A 283 30.61 -5.21 1.50
C ALA A 283 29.84 -6.30 2.28
N ARG A 284 29.18 -7.23 1.57
CA ARG A 284 28.48 -8.36 2.20
C ARG A 284 29.41 -9.26 3.00
N LYS A 285 30.60 -9.59 2.47
CA LYS A 285 31.61 -10.37 3.19
C LYS A 285 32.09 -9.64 4.44
N PHE A 286 32.36 -8.33 4.34
CA PHE A 286 32.76 -7.52 5.49
C PHE A 286 31.70 -7.54 6.60
N LEU A 287 30.43 -7.28 6.25
CA LEU A 287 29.30 -7.26 7.20
C LEU A 287 29.08 -8.63 7.85
N ALA A 288 29.22 -9.72 7.07
CA ALA A 288 29.14 -11.08 7.60
C ALA A 288 30.17 -11.35 8.67
N VAL A 289 31.44 -10.97 8.41
CA VAL A 289 32.54 -11.12 9.35
C VAL A 289 32.36 -10.22 10.58
N ALA A 290 32.03 -8.95 10.39
CA ALA A 290 31.80 -8.02 11.49
C ALA A 290 30.70 -8.51 12.43
N GLN A 291 29.56 -8.99 11.87
CA GLN A 291 28.47 -9.53 12.66
C GLN A 291 28.82 -10.85 13.34
N GLN A 292 29.55 -11.73 12.67
CA GLN A 292 29.98 -13.03 13.24
C GLN A 292 30.83 -12.87 14.52
N PHE A 293 31.68 -11.84 14.55
CA PHE A 293 32.52 -11.58 15.71
C PHE A 293 31.90 -10.64 16.73
N PHE A 294 31.23 -9.59 16.28
CA PHE A 294 30.86 -8.45 17.11
C PHE A 294 29.33 -8.15 17.14
N GLY A 295 28.52 -8.97 16.49
CA GLY A 295 27.05 -8.92 16.64
C GLY A 295 26.62 -9.27 18.07
N ARG A 296 25.33 -9.14 18.41
CA ARG A 296 24.81 -9.38 19.78
C ARG A 296 25.26 -10.73 20.37
N ASN A 297 25.24 -11.78 19.56
CA ASN A 297 25.69 -13.13 19.92
C ASN A 297 27.03 -13.49 19.22
N GLY A 298 27.83 -12.50 18.88
CA GLY A 298 29.10 -12.70 18.19
C GLY A 298 30.17 -13.33 19.07
N LYS A 299 31.12 -14.06 18.44
CA LYS A 299 32.20 -14.78 19.13
C LYS A 299 33.08 -13.90 20.04
N GLN A 300 33.12 -12.58 19.79
CA GLN A 300 33.91 -11.58 20.51
C GLN A 300 33.05 -10.39 20.95
N SER A 301 31.78 -10.63 21.20
CA SER A 301 30.80 -9.59 21.56
C SER A 301 31.14 -8.88 22.88
N GLN A 302 31.88 -9.54 23.79
CA GLN A 302 32.37 -8.93 25.03
C GLN A 302 33.47 -7.90 24.81
N ARG A 303 34.21 -7.99 23.70
CA ARG A 303 35.28 -7.07 23.37
C ARG A 303 34.79 -5.83 22.67
N PHE A 304 33.86 -5.99 21.75
CA PHE A 304 33.26 -4.92 21.00
C PHE A 304 31.82 -5.31 20.64
N GLN A 305 30.88 -4.36 20.77
CA GLN A 305 29.45 -4.54 20.42
C GLN A 305 29.14 -3.71 19.18
N LEU A 306 28.85 -4.40 18.07
CA LEU A 306 28.54 -3.74 16.79
C LEU A 306 27.28 -2.86 16.88
N PHE A 307 26.26 -3.34 17.60
CA PHE A 307 24.96 -2.70 17.74
C PHE A 307 24.74 -2.01 19.11
N SER A 308 25.81 -1.57 19.77
CA SER A 308 25.73 -0.70 20.94
C SER A 308 26.59 0.52 20.75
N SER A 309 26.10 1.66 21.15
CA SER A 309 26.83 2.94 21.14
C SER A 309 27.32 3.32 22.54
N ASP A 310 27.15 2.44 23.53
CA ASP A 310 27.60 2.67 24.89
C ASP A 310 29.12 2.93 24.94
N GLY A 311 29.54 3.91 25.72
CA GLY A 311 30.94 4.31 25.85
C GLY A 311 31.48 5.29 24.80
N PHE A 312 30.68 5.62 23.75
CA PHE A 312 31.12 6.53 22.68
C PHE A 312 30.50 7.94 22.73
N ASN A 313 29.73 8.27 23.77
CA ASN A 313 29.04 9.56 23.93
C ASN A 313 28.15 9.90 22.73
N GLY A 314 27.37 8.95 22.25
CA GLY A 314 26.40 9.06 21.17
C GLY A 314 25.39 7.94 21.22
N ARG A 315 24.40 7.95 20.33
CA ARG A 315 23.40 6.91 20.15
C ARG A 315 23.28 6.56 18.66
N ASN A 316 22.93 5.32 18.39
CA ASN A 316 22.74 4.83 17.02
C ASN A 316 23.94 5.09 16.10
N LEU A 317 25.13 4.94 16.64
CA LEU A 317 26.40 5.18 15.92
C LEU A 317 26.70 4.02 14.97
N MET A 318 27.00 4.32 13.72
CA MET A 318 27.21 3.38 12.62
C MET A 318 25.97 2.54 12.27
N PHE A 319 25.27 2.01 13.25
CA PHE A 319 24.03 1.22 13.16
C PHE A 319 23.07 1.67 14.26
N GLN A 320 21.79 1.30 14.11
CA GLN A 320 20.80 1.51 15.17
C GLN A 320 21.15 0.63 16.39
N ASP A 321 21.09 1.21 17.59
CA ASP A 321 21.33 0.46 18.83
C ASP A 321 20.25 -0.62 19.07
N ALA A 322 19.06 -0.44 18.50
CA ALA A 322 17.95 -1.41 18.51
C ALA A 322 18.16 -2.61 17.56
N THR A 323 19.20 -2.59 16.73
CA THR A 323 19.46 -3.67 15.77
C THR A 323 19.80 -4.98 16.47
N GLU A 324 19.09 -6.05 16.13
CA GLU A 324 19.34 -7.40 16.62
C GLU A 324 20.37 -8.13 15.74
N LYS A 325 20.21 -8.01 14.44
CA LYS A 325 21.11 -8.61 13.43
C LYS A 325 20.99 -7.91 12.08
N LEU A 326 21.98 -8.13 11.21
CA LEU A 326 21.94 -7.77 9.81
C LEU A 326 21.43 -8.94 8.98
N LEU A 327 20.40 -8.71 8.17
CA LEU A 327 19.98 -9.60 7.11
C LEU A 327 20.78 -9.29 5.84
N LEU A 328 21.69 -10.17 5.48
CA LEU A 328 22.50 -10.04 4.28
C LEU A 328 21.64 -10.39 3.06
N LEU A 329 21.59 -9.50 2.08
CA LEU A 329 20.73 -9.65 0.90
C LEU A 329 21.41 -10.48 -0.21
N ALA A 330 20.61 -11.16 -1.02
CA ALA A 330 21.07 -11.85 -2.22
C ALA A 330 21.65 -10.87 -3.25
N ASP A 331 22.44 -11.37 -4.22
CA ASP A 331 23.12 -10.49 -5.20
C ASP A 331 22.17 -9.78 -6.16
N ASP A 332 20.99 -10.35 -6.38
CA ASP A 332 19.91 -9.88 -7.23
C ASP A 332 18.83 -9.07 -6.49
N ALA A 333 18.91 -8.94 -5.16
CA ALA A 333 17.91 -8.19 -4.39
C ALA A 333 17.82 -6.73 -4.86
N ASP A 334 16.60 -6.31 -5.20
CA ASP A 334 16.31 -4.95 -5.64
C ASP A 334 16.00 -4.02 -4.45
N VAL A 335 16.32 -2.74 -4.61
CA VAL A 335 16.00 -1.68 -3.65
C VAL A 335 14.49 -1.58 -3.41
N ASN A 336 13.67 -1.82 -4.43
CA ASN A 336 12.21 -1.82 -4.32
C ASN A 336 11.69 -2.91 -3.36
N GLN A 337 12.31 -4.09 -3.36
CA GLN A 337 11.98 -5.16 -2.40
C GLN A 337 12.38 -4.80 -0.96
N VAL A 338 13.47 -4.04 -0.81
CA VAL A 338 13.96 -3.59 0.51
C VAL A 338 13.08 -2.51 1.11
N LEU A 339 12.69 -1.52 0.31
CA LEU A 339 11.86 -0.40 0.73
C LEU A 339 10.37 -0.74 0.76
N GLY A 340 9.93 -1.66 -0.08
CA GLY A 340 8.52 -2.00 -0.29
C GLY A 340 7.78 -0.97 -1.12
N LEU A 341 6.80 -1.45 -1.87
CA LEU A 341 6.03 -0.64 -2.82
C LEU A 341 5.27 0.50 -2.14
N ASP A 342 4.70 0.24 -0.96
CA ASP A 342 3.94 1.25 -0.19
C ASP A 342 4.81 2.43 0.23
N TYR A 343 6.02 2.16 0.71
CA TYR A 343 6.90 3.22 1.14
C TYR A 343 7.47 4.02 -0.04
N ILE A 344 7.76 3.36 -1.15
CA ILE A 344 8.16 4.04 -2.40
C ILE A 344 7.03 4.92 -2.92
N ALA A 345 5.79 4.43 -2.92
CA ALA A 345 4.62 5.21 -3.32
C ALA A 345 4.42 6.43 -2.41
N LEU A 346 4.60 6.25 -1.09
CA LEU A 346 4.61 7.35 -0.11
C LEU A 346 5.65 8.42 -0.47
N LEU A 347 6.90 8.03 -0.72
CA LEU A 347 7.98 8.97 -1.07
C LEU A 347 7.71 9.71 -2.38
N LYS A 348 7.21 9.03 -3.40
CA LYS A 348 6.79 9.65 -4.66
C LYS A 348 5.66 10.65 -4.44
N GLY A 349 4.63 10.26 -3.66
CA GLY A 349 3.52 11.13 -3.29
C GLY A 349 3.95 12.38 -2.52
N LEU A 350 5.01 12.27 -1.70
CA LEU A 350 5.64 13.41 -1.01
C LEU A 350 6.59 14.24 -1.91
N GLY A 351 6.68 13.93 -3.19
CA GLY A 351 7.49 14.68 -4.15
C GLY A 351 9.00 14.35 -4.15
N HIS A 352 9.39 13.23 -3.56
CA HIS A 352 10.81 12.82 -3.50
C HIS A 352 11.41 12.39 -4.85
N GLY A 353 10.61 12.20 -5.89
CA GLY A 353 11.10 11.57 -7.13
C GLY A 353 10.65 12.16 -8.46
N GLY A 354 9.84 13.24 -8.51
CA GLY A 354 9.24 13.67 -9.77
C GLY A 354 9.17 15.16 -9.98
N SER A 355 9.04 15.54 -11.26
CA SER A 355 8.68 16.90 -11.67
C SER A 355 7.19 17.16 -11.38
N SER A 356 6.80 18.43 -11.25
CA SER A 356 5.42 18.86 -11.00
C SER A 356 4.40 18.40 -12.06
N LEU A 357 4.83 18.01 -13.26
CA LEU A 357 3.97 17.56 -14.34
C LEU A 357 3.44 16.13 -14.12
N GLU A 358 4.29 15.18 -13.68
CA GLU A 358 3.86 13.82 -13.34
C GLU A 358 2.86 13.81 -12.18
N ASN A 359 2.98 14.75 -11.24
CA ASN A 359 2.08 14.88 -10.10
C ASN A 359 0.69 15.44 -10.44
N SER A 360 0.49 16.02 -11.63
CA SER A 360 -0.81 16.57 -12.06
C SER A 360 -1.69 15.57 -12.81
N ILE A 361 -1.11 14.53 -13.38
CA ILE A 361 -1.82 13.51 -14.18
C ILE A 361 -2.53 12.51 -13.26
N VAL A 362 -3.77 12.16 -13.58
CA VAL A 362 -4.49 11.02 -12.98
C VAL A 362 -4.48 9.86 -13.97
N ARG A 363 -4.04 8.69 -13.51
CA ARG A 363 -4.02 7.44 -14.29
C ARG A 363 -5.14 6.54 -13.81
N TRP A 364 -6.17 6.38 -14.62
CA TRP A 364 -7.34 5.56 -14.28
C TRP A 364 -7.20 4.16 -14.82
N CYS A 365 -7.55 3.14 -14.01
CA CYS A 365 -7.52 1.74 -14.41
C CYS A 365 -8.79 1.35 -15.13
N CYS A 366 -8.67 0.74 -16.31
CA CYS A 366 -9.78 0.26 -17.14
C CYS A 366 -9.63 -1.24 -17.39
N ILE A 367 -10.63 -2.04 -17.03
CA ILE A 367 -10.53 -3.51 -17.14
C ILE A 367 -10.99 -4.05 -18.50
N SER A 368 -11.60 -3.21 -19.34
CA SER A 368 -12.11 -3.64 -20.66
C SER A 368 -11.89 -2.59 -21.74
N ALA A 369 -11.97 -3.01 -23.01
CA ALA A 369 -11.90 -2.08 -24.14
C ALA A 369 -13.04 -1.06 -24.10
N ALA A 370 -14.22 -1.47 -23.65
CA ALA A 370 -15.37 -0.58 -23.47
C ALA A 370 -15.11 0.45 -22.36
N GLU A 371 -14.55 0.04 -21.22
CA GLU A 371 -14.12 0.96 -20.16
C GLU A 371 -13.06 1.94 -20.64
N GLN A 372 -12.06 1.46 -21.38
CA GLN A 372 -11.03 2.30 -21.95
C GLN A 372 -11.62 3.35 -22.89
N SER A 373 -12.55 2.97 -23.78
CA SER A 373 -13.21 3.92 -24.69
C SER A 373 -13.99 4.99 -23.92
N LYS A 374 -14.72 4.60 -22.85
CA LYS A 374 -15.42 5.57 -21.98
C LYS A 374 -14.44 6.49 -21.24
N CYS A 375 -13.37 5.93 -20.71
CA CYS A 375 -12.32 6.70 -20.02
C CYS A 375 -11.62 7.68 -20.98
N GLU A 376 -11.29 7.27 -22.18
CA GLU A 376 -10.65 8.14 -23.18
C GLU A 376 -11.57 9.32 -23.57
N GLU A 377 -12.88 9.10 -23.68
CA GLU A 377 -13.83 10.19 -23.87
C GLU A 377 -13.92 11.11 -22.65
N TRP A 378 -13.89 10.54 -21.43
CA TRP A 378 -13.76 11.33 -20.20
C TRP A 378 -12.48 12.18 -20.23
N ALA A 379 -11.34 11.61 -20.61
CA ALA A 379 -10.07 12.31 -20.72
C ALA A 379 -10.11 13.47 -21.73
N LEU A 380 -10.78 13.30 -22.87
CA LEU A 380 -10.95 14.36 -23.88
C LEU A 380 -11.80 15.53 -23.37
N ASN A 381 -12.72 15.29 -22.45
CA ASN A 381 -13.59 16.32 -21.89
C ASN A 381 -12.97 17.04 -20.67
N THR A 382 -11.98 16.46 -19.99
CA THR A 382 -11.28 17.07 -18.84
C THR A 382 -10.15 18.00 -19.29
N LYS A 383 -10.45 19.26 -19.61
CA LYS A 383 -9.48 20.22 -20.16
C LYS A 383 -8.39 20.69 -19.19
N SER A 384 -8.66 20.73 -17.88
CA SER A 384 -7.77 21.32 -16.86
C SER A 384 -7.03 20.30 -15.99
N ASN A 385 -7.46 19.05 -15.98
CA ASN A 385 -6.88 17.98 -15.18
C ASN A 385 -6.61 16.78 -16.09
N PRO A 386 -5.37 16.55 -16.53
CA PRO A 386 -5.08 15.49 -17.48
C PRO A 386 -5.38 14.10 -16.88
N LEU A 387 -6.14 13.32 -17.62
CA LEU A 387 -6.50 11.96 -17.33
C LEU A 387 -5.86 11.02 -18.36
N VAL A 388 -5.25 9.95 -17.89
CA VAL A 388 -4.70 8.87 -18.73
C VAL A 388 -5.40 7.57 -18.38
N CYS A 389 -5.86 6.85 -19.39
CA CYS A 389 -6.57 5.59 -19.26
C CYS A 389 -5.61 4.42 -19.48
N ILE A 390 -5.42 3.62 -18.45
CA ILE A 390 -4.49 2.47 -18.48
C ILE A 390 -5.28 1.17 -18.46
N ARG A 391 -4.94 0.27 -19.39
CA ARG A 391 -5.61 -1.02 -19.53
C ARG A 391 -5.09 -2.03 -18.52
N ALA A 392 -6.01 -2.70 -17.83
CA ALA A 392 -5.81 -3.87 -16.99
C ALA A 392 -6.71 -5.03 -17.48
N THR A 393 -6.59 -6.20 -16.91
CA THR A 393 -7.37 -7.39 -17.28
C THR A 393 -8.49 -7.72 -16.30
N SER A 394 -8.43 -7.20 -15.07
CA SER A 394 -9.41 -7.44 -14.01
C SER A 394 -9.35 -6.37 -12.93
N MET A 395 -10.32 -6.37 -12.00
CA MET A 395 -10.25 -5.52 -10.79
C MET A 395 -9.06 -5.90 -9.90
N SER A 396 -8.73 -7.20 -9.78
CA SER A 396 -7.55 -7.66 -9.04
C SER A 396 -6.25 -7.13 -9.64
N ASP A 397 -6.16 -7.11 -10.96
CA ASP A 397 -5.04 -6.53 -11.69
C ASP A 397 -4.94 -5.01 -11.46
N CYS A 398 -6.07 -4.29 -11.44
CA CYS A 398 -6.11 -2.88 -11.05
C CYS A 398 -5.55 -2.63 -9.63
N ILE A 399 -5.90 -3.48 -8.64
CA ILE A 399 -5.37 -3.37 -7.27
C ILE A 399 -3.85 -3.51 -7.28
N GLU A 400 -3.33 -4.50 -7.98
CA GLU A 400 -1.89 -4.73 -8.12
C GLU A 400 -1.19 -3.55 -8.80
N MET A 401 -1.74 -3.03 -9.90
CA MET A 401 -1.20 -1.89 -10.64
C MET A 401 -1.24 -0.58 -9.84
N ILE A 402 -2.30 -0.36 -9.03
CA ILE A 402 -2.36 0.80 -8.11
C ILE A 402 -1.23 0.69 -7.08
N LYS A 403 -1.04 -0.50 -6.52
CA LYS A 403 0.02 -0.73 -5.53
C LYS A 403 1.41 -0.56 -6.12
N LYS A 404 1.63 -1.00 -7.36
CA LYS A 404 2.88 -0.82 -8.11
C LYS A 404 3.12 0.60 -8.63
N ASP A 405 2.18 1.54 -8.42
CA ASP A 405 2.24 2.90 -8.96
C ASP A 405 2.22 2.96 -10.50
N GLU A 406 1.57 2.01 -11.12
CA GLU A 406 1.35 1.97 -12.58
C GLU A 406 0.07 2.71 -12.97
N VAL A 407 -0.95 2.65 -12.10
CA VAL A 407 -2.20 3.44 -12.16
C VAL A 407 -2.48 4.10 -10.81
N ASP A 408 -3.42 5.05 -10.78
CA ASP A 408 -3.71 5.80 -9.55
C ASP A 408 -4.98 5.35 -8.85
N ALA A 409 -6.04 5.03 -9.58
CA ALA A 409 -7.33 4.70 -9.00
C ALA A 409 -8.20 3.79 -9.88
N ALA A 410 -9.13 3.11 -9.23
CA ALA A 410 -10.24 2.39 -9.84
C ALA A 410 -11.46 2.38 -8.90
N SER A 411 -12.67 2.32 -9.44
CA SER A 411 -13.86 1.97 -8.66
C SER A 411 -13.96 0.44 -8.56
N LEU A 412 -14.07 -0.06 -7.34
CA LEU A 412 -14.06 -1.49 -7.02
C LEU A 412 -15.35 -1.88 -6.32
N ASP A 413 -15.85 -3.09 -6.58
CA ASP A 413 -16.91 -3.67 -5.77
C ASP A 413 -16.48 -3.93 -4.32
N ALA A 414 -17.43 -4.20 -3.44
CA ALA A 414 -17.16 -4.32 -2.00
C ALA A 414 -16.14 -5.41 -1.67
N SER A 415 -16.16 -6.54 -2.37
CA SER A 415 -15.20 -7.64 -2.14
C SER A 415 -13.79 -7.26 -2.59
N HIS A 416 -13.65 -6.63 -3.76
CA HIS A 416 -12.37 -6.13 -4.24
C HIS A 416 -11.87 -4.93 -3.40
N ALA A 417 -12.78 -4.09 -2.89
CA ALA A 417 -12.42 -3.03 -1.94
C ALA A 417 -11.87 -3.60 -0.63
N TYR A 418 -12.41 -4.73 -0.14
CA TYR A 418 -11.85 -5.46 1.00
C TYR A 418 -10.40 -5.96 0.70
N ILE A 419 -10.18 -6.57 -0.47
CA ILE A 419 -8.84 -6.99 -0.90
C ILE A 419 -7.91 -5.78 -0.99
N ALA A 420 -8.35 -4.68 -1.61
CA ALA A 420 -7.57 -3.45 -1.79
C ALA A 420 -7.19 -2.82 -0.44
N GLY A 421 -8.10 -2.80 0.53
CA GLY A 421 -7.83 -2.33 1.89
C GLY A 421 -6.77 -3.18 2.60
N ASN A 422 -6.87 -4.51 2.50
CA ASN A 422 -5.85 -5.43 3.02
C ASN A 422 -4.50 -5.28 2.28
N CYS A 423 -4.52 -4.82 1.04
CA CYS A 423 -3.35 -4.46 0.25
C CYS A 423 -2.73 -3.10 0.64
N GLY A 424 -3.32 -2.36 1.60
CA GLY A 424 -2.86 -1.06 2.07
C GLY A 424 -3.37 0.13 1.25
N LEU A 425 -4.34 -0.07 0.37
CA LEU A 425 -4.99 1.01 -0.36
C LEU A 425 -6.05 1.70 0.53
N ALA A 426 -6.36 2.95 0.21
CA ALA A 426 -7.27 3.79 0.96
C ALA A 426 -8.50 4.18 0.13
N PRO A 427 -9.68 4.33 0.75
CA PRO A 427 -10.88 4.81 0.07
C PRO A 427 -10.77 6.31 -0.24
N VAL A 428 -11.40 6.72 -1.35
CA VAL A 428 -11.49 8.12 -1.78
C VAL A 428 -12.92 8.59 -1.72
N VAL A 429 -13.80 7.89 -2.42
CA VAL A 429 -15.25 8.12 -2.49
C VAL A 429 -15.99 6.79 -2.55
N THR A 430 -17.24 6.79 -2.12
CA THR A 430 -18.19 5.70 -2.38
C THR A 430 -19.17 6.11 -3.46
N GLU A 431 -19.62 5.18 -4.27
CA GLU A 431 -20.76 5.40 -5.16
C GLU A 431 -22.04 5.45 -4.33
N TYR A 432 -22.90 6.44 -4.57
CA TYR A 432 -24.16 6.61 -3.88
C TYR A 432 -25.33 6.32 -4.83
N TYR A 433 -26.26 5.47 -4.42
CA TYR A 433 -27.34 4.94 -5.27
C TYR A 433 -28.75 5.39 -4.88
N GLY A 434 -28.88 6.24 -3.85
CA GLY A 434 -30.17 6.77 -3.41
C GLY A 434 -30.74 7.82 -4.37
N GLU A 435 -32.05 8.11 -4.27
CA GLU A 435 -32.76 9.02 -5.17
C GLU A 435 -32.21 10.45 -5.19
N LYS A 436 -31.73 10.94 -4.07
CA LYS A 436 -31.12 12.28 -3.93
C LYS A 436 -29.79 12.18 -3.24
N CYS A 437 -28.79 12.81 -3.84
CA CYS A 437 -27.50 12.96 -3.20
C CYS A 437 -27.66 13.73 -1.89
N PRO A 438 -27.03 13.27 -0.80
CA PRO A 438 -27.06 13.99 0.46
C PRO A 438 -26.48 15.39 0.30
N GLU A 439 -27.17 16.40 0.84
CA GLU A 439 -26.68 17.77 0.86
C GLU A 439 -25.48 17.88 1.79
N ALA A 440 -24.51 18.73 1.42
CA ALA A 440 -23.37 19.04 2.26
C ALA A 440 -23.86 19.70 3.58
N SER A 441 -23.95 18.93 4.63
CA SER A 441 -24.31 19.44 5.96
C SER A 441 -23.05 19.82 6.72
N GLY A 442 -22.64 21.06 6.59
CA GLY A 442 -21.55 21.65 7.39
C GLY A 442 -21.21 23.06 6.90
N LYS A 443 -20.90 23.95 7.84
CA LYS A 443 -20.46 25.32 7.54
C LYS A 443 -19.15 25.40 6.75
N ASP A 444 -18.48 24.26 6.54
CA ASP A 444 -17.19 24.12 5.87
C ASP A 444 -17.25 23.31 4.56
N GLY A 445 -18.45 23.00 4.02
CA GLY A 445 -18.62 22.35 2.72
C GLY A 445 -18.20 20.87 2.65
N GLU A 446 -17.92 20.23 3.78
CA GLU A 446 -17.62 18.81 3.86
C GLU A 446 -18.88 18.00 4.18
N THR A 447 -19.27 17.12 3.26
CA THR A 447 -20.31 16.12 3.52
C THR A 447 -19.73 15.02 4.40
N HIS A 448 -20.01 15.08 5.70
CA HIS A 448 -19.77 13.94 6.57
C HIS A 448 -20.91 12.94 6.38
N PHE A 449 -20.64 11.84 5.68
CA PHE A 449 -21.52 10.69 5.66
C PHE A 449 -21.22 9.80 6.86
N GLU A 450 -22.22 9.55 7.67
CA GLU A 450 -22.19 8.41 8.57
C GLU A 450 -22.40 7.15 7.71
N ALA A 451 -21.52 6.14 7.86
CA ALA A 451 -21.55 4.91 7.07
C ALA A 451 -22.89 4.14 7.15
N GLU A 452 -23.69 4.45 8.17
CA GLU A 452 -25.02 3.85 8.41
C GLU A 452 -26.11 4.32 7.43
N VAL A 453 -25.86 5.35 6.61
CA VAL A 453 -26.89 5.99 5.75
C VAL A 453 -26.76 5.60 4.26
N LEU A 454 -25.78 4.77 3.89
CA LEU A 454 -25.62 4.36 2.50
C LEU A 454 -26.68 3.32 2.10
N PRO A 455 -27.47 3.57 1.02
CA PRO A 455 -28.46 2.60 0.55
C PRO A 455 -27.79 1.27 0.20
N PRO A 456 -28.23 0.14 0.77
CA PRO A 456 -27.63 -1.14 0.50
C PRO A 456 -27.96 -1.64 -0.91
N VAL A 457 -27.04 -2.40 -1.48
CA VAL A 457 -27.26 -3.24 -2.66
C VAL A 457 -27.59 -4.64 -2.18
N TYR A 458 -28.51 -5.36 -2.83
CA TYR A 458 -28.90 -6.70 -2.42
C TYR A 458 -28.43 -7.75 -3.41
N ALA A 459 -27.85 -8.84 -2.88
CA ALA A 459 -27.47 -10.01 -3.65
C ALA A 459 -28.70 -10.88 -3.95
N LEU A 460 -28.84 -11.34 -5.17
CA LEU A 460 -29.98 -12.13 -5.64
C LEU A 460 -29.53 -13.45 -6.28
N ALA A 461 -30.33 -14.49 -6.09
CA ALA A 461 -30.27 -15.71 -6.88
C ALA A 461 -31.50 -15.78 -7.79
N VAL A 462 -31.29 -15.70 -9.10
CA VAL A 462 -32.36 -15.66 -10.12
C VAL A 462 -32.42 -16.99 -10.87
N VAL A 463 -33.62 -17.53 -11.04
CA VAL A 463 -33.87 -18.74 -11.81
C VAL A 463 -34.99 -18.50 -12.83
N LYS A 464 -35.07 -19.36 -13.86
CA LYS A 464 -36.21 -19.36 -14.75
C LYS A 464 -37.46 -19.89 -14.03
N LYS A 465 -38.60 -19.25 -14.16
CA LYS A 465 -39.85 -19.69 -13.57
C LYS A 465 -40.24 -21.10 -14.01
N ALA A 466 -39.91 -21.47 -15.23
CA ALA A 466 -40.14 -22.80 -15.80
C ALA A 466 -39.29 -23.91 -15.11
N SER A 467 -38.21 -23.57 -14.44
CA SER A 467 -37.37 -24.50 -13.67
C SER A 467 -38.02 -24.78 -12.32
N ARG A 468 -38.93 -25.74 -12.26
CA ARG A 468 -39.62 -26.07 -11.02
C ARG A 468 -38.78 -26.93 -10.07
N GLY A 469 -38.87 -26.67 -8.77
CA GLY A 469 -38.26 -27.46 -7.71
C GLY A 469 -36.86 -27.01 -7.28
N GLU A 470 -36.32 -25.96 -7.88
CA GLU A 470 -35.03 -25.36 -7.43
C GLU A 470 -35.28 -24.41 -6.26
N THR A 471 -34.45 -24.59 -5.22
CA THR A 471 -34.38 -23.74 -4.02
C THR A 471 -32.91 -23.38 -3.77
N ILE A 472 -32.66 -22.39 -2.93
CA ILE A 472 -31.29 -22.02 -2.59
C ILE A 472 -30.49 -23.16 -1.93
N PHE A 473 -31.15 -24.16 -1.38
CA PHE A 473 -30.54 -25.30 -0.66
C PHE A 473 -30.25 -26.52 -1.54
N ASN A 474 -30.76 -26.59 -2.78
CA ASN A 474 -30.59 -27.76 -3.66
C ASN A 474 -29.90 -27.47 -4.99
N LEU A 475 -29.00 -26.48 -5.01
CA LEU A 475 -28.24 -26.07 -6.19
C LEU A 475 -27.03 -26.94 -6.50
N ALA A 476 -26.70 -27.90 -5.62
CA ALA A 476 -25.59 -28.82 -5.84
C ALA A 476 -25.74 -29.58 -7.18
N GLY A 477 -24.69 -29.63 -7.97
CA GLY A 477 -24.68 -30.28 -9.28
C GLY A 477 -25.42 -29.51 -10.39
N ARG A 478 -25.95 -28.31 -10.14
CA ARG A 478 -26.56 -27.43 -11.13
C ARG A 478 -25.48 -26.68 -11.93
N ARG A 479 -25.93 -26.03 -13.01
CA ARG A 479 -25.11 -25.09 -13.80
C ARG A 479 -25.32 -23.69 -13.26
N SER A 480 -24.23 -22.95 -13.10
CA SER A 480 -24.27 -21.66 -12.40
C SER A 480 -23.67 -20.51 -13.22
N CYS A 481 -24.20 -19.30 -12.98
CA CYS A 481 -23.76 -18.03 -13.58
C CYS A 481 -23.44 -17.05 -12.45
N HIS A 482 -22.19 -16.58 -12.35
CA HIS A 482 -21.69 -15.89 -11.15
C HIS A 482 -21.33 -14.43 -11.35
N GLY A 483 -21.45 -13.87 -12.57
CA GLY A 483 -20.97 -12.52 -12.88
C GLY A 483 -19.45 -12.43 -12.96
N HIS A 484 -18.71 -12.68 -11.89
CA HIS A 484 -17.25 -12.80 -11.88
C HIS A 484 -16.71 -13.38 -10.57
N LEU A 485 -15.43 -13.80 -10.62
CA LEU A 485 -14.68 -14.26 -9.47
C LEU A 485 -14.56 -13.12 -8.43
N TYR A 486 -14.75 -13.47 -7.17
CA TYR A 486 -14.78 -12.55 -6.03
C TYR A 486 -15.94 -11.54 -6.04
N SER A 487 -16.93 -11.68 -6.91
CA SER A 487 -18.11 -10.78 -6.88
C SER A 487 -18.85 -10.89 -5.54
N PRO A 488 -19.37 -9.80 -4.99
CA PRO A 488 -20.12 -9.85 -3.73
C PRO A 488 -21.31 -10.80 -3.76
N ALA A 489 -22.12 -10.74 -4.81
CA ALA A 489 -23.31 -11.57 -4.96
C ALA A 489 -23.00 -13.01 -5.43
N GLY A 490 -22.18 -13.14 -6.46
CA GLY A 490 -21.97 -14.43 -7.14
C GLY A 490 -20.88 -15.30 -6.53
N TRP A 491 -20.09 -14.77 -5.60
CA TRP A 491 -19.02 -15.50 -4.97
C TRP A 491 -19.05 -15.35 -3.43
N LEU A 492 -18.93 -14.14 -2.89
CA LEU A 492 -18.75 -13.94 -1.45
C LEU A 492 -19.96 -14.36 -0.62
N LEU A 493 -21.13 -13.72 -0.83
CA LEU A 493 -22.33 -14.00 -0.03
C LEU A 493 -22.93 -15.37 -0.33
N LEU A 494 -22.68 -15.90 -1.53
CA LEU A 494 -23.14 -17.23 -1.93
C LEU A 494 -22.50 -18.35 -1.07
N THR A 495 -21.31 -18.14 -0.51
CA THR A 495 -20.64 -19.13 0.36
C THR A 495 -21.50 -19.53 1.53
N LYS A 496 -22.28 -18.61 2.08
CA LYS A 496 -23.20 -18.84 3.22
C LYS A 496 -24.23 -19.94 2.94
N TYR A 497 -24.63 -20.10 1.69
CA TYR A 497 -25.70 -21.06 1.29
C TYR A 497 -25.16 -22.34 0.65
N THR A 498 -23.96 -22.31 0.10
CA THR A 498 -23.42 -23.41 -0.73
C THR A 498 -22.29 -24.14 -0.05
N ILE A 499 -21.52 -23.48 0.81
CA ILE A 499 -20.37 -24.05 1.49
C ILE A 499 -20.65 -24.10 2.99
N ARG A 500 -21.05 -25.28 3.49
CA ARG A 500 -21.12 -25.49 4.93
C ARG A 500 -19.70 -25.67 5.45
N PRO A 501 -19.24 -24.85 6.40
CA PRO A 501 -17.99 -25.13 7.10
C PRO A 501 -18.19 -26.40 7.95
N ASP A 502 -17.76 -27.53 7.42
CA ASP A 502 -17.71 -28.77 8.18
C ASP A 502 -16.59 -28.57 9.21
N ARG A 503 -16.97 -28.40 10.49
CA ARG A 503 -16.09 -28.09 11.61
C ARG A 503 -14.96 -29.11 11.85
N ASN A 504 -14.94 -30.23 11.12
CA ASN A 504 -14.01 -31.34 11.30
C ASN A 504 -13.07 -31.58 10.11
N ARG A 505 -13.05 -30.74 9.07
CA ARG A 505 -12.09 -30.88 7.97
C ARG A 505 -10.87 -29.98 8.21
N THR A 506 -9.79 -30.59 8.62
CA THR A 506 -8.41 -30.04 8.63
C THR A 506 -7.78 -30.00 7.25
N ASP A 507 -8.51 -30.37 6.19
CA ASP A 507 -7.99 -30.40 4.82
C ASP A 507 -8.28 -29.07 4.11
N ALA A 508 -7.17 -28.39 3.77
CA ALA A 508 -7.04 -27.27 2.86
C ALA A 508 -8.32 -26.48 2.53
N CYS A 509 -8.49 -25.39 3.26
CA CYS A 509 -9.50 -24.37 3.04
C CYS A 509 -9.26 -23.74 1.67
N ASP A 510 -10.09 -24.04 0.66
CA ASP A 510 -10.06 -23.47 -0.68
C ASP A 510 -11.49 -23.31 -1.22
N ILE A 511 -11.98 -22.07 -1.15
CA ILE A 511 -13.35 -21.69 -1.56
C ILE A 511 -13.56 -21.93 -3.06
N ASN A 512 -12.57 -21.62 -3.89
CA ASN A 512 -12.68 -21.78 -5.35
C ASN A 512 -12.84 -23.27 -5.73
N LYS A 513 -12.10 -24.13 -5.05
CA LYS A 513 -12.23 -25.58 -5.20
C LYS A 513 -13.57 -26.11 -4.68
N ALA A 514 -14.06 -25.53 -3.58
CA ALA A 514 -15.38 -25.88 -3.05
C ALA A 514 -16.50 -25.58 -4.03
N PHE A 515 -16.53 -24.40 -4.66
CA PHE A 515 -17.47 -24.08 -5.73
C PHE A 515 -17.34 -24.98 -6.94
N THR A 516 -16.12 -25.32 -7.36
CA THR A 516 -15.86 -26.25 -8.47
C THR A 516 -16.39 -27.66 -8.20
N ASN A 517 -16.43 -28.07 -6.94
CA ASN A 517 -17.00 -29.35 -6.52
C ASN A 517 -18.52 -29.30 -6.33
N TYR A 518 -19.06 -28.13 -5.91
CA TYR A 518 -20.50 -27.96 -5.65
C TYR A 518 -21.32 -27.89 -6.94
N PHE A 519 -20.89 -27.07 -7.92
CA PHE A 519 -21.55 -26.93 -9.20
C PHE A 519 -20.98 -27.91 -10.23
N ARG A 520 -21.87 -28.45 -11.09
CA ARG A 520 -21.45 -29.36 -12.15
C ARG A 520 -20.59 -28.67 -13.21
N LYS A 521 -21.00 -27.48 -13.65
CA LYS A 521 -20.31 -26.56 -14.54
C LYS A 521 -20.95 -25.17 -14.43
N GLY A 522 -20.24 -24.13 -14.86
CA GLY A 522 -20.76 -22.78 -14.79
C GLY A 522 -19.96 -21.77 -15.61
N CYS A 523 -20.33 -20.51 -15.46
CA CYS A 523 -19.53 -19.38 -15.88
C CYS A 523 -19.28 -18.45 -14.66
N MET A 524 -18.03 -18.44 -14.24
CA MET A 524 -17.48 -17.52 -13.24
C MET A 524 -16.26 -16.85 -13.88
N PRO A 525 -16.45 -15.73 -14.61
CA PRO A 525 -15.38 -14.99 -15.26
C PRO A 525 -14.23 -14.68 -14.30
N GLY A 526 -13.00 -14.96 -14.69
CA GLY A 526 -11.82 -14.85 -13.83
C GLY A 526 -11.31 -16.17 -13.24
N MET A 527 -12.07 -17.23 -13.31
CA MET A 527 -11.60 -18.58 -12.96
C MET A 527 -10.68 -19.15 -14.05
N ASN A 528 -9.98 -20.23 -13.72
CA ASN A 528 -9.15 -20.94 -14.69
C ASN A 528 -9.99 -21.40 -15.89
N PHE A 529 -9.67 -20.93 -17.08
CA PHE A 529 -10.43 -21.15 -18.32
C PHE A 529 -10.62 -22.66 -18.69
N LYS A 530 -9.75 -23.55 -18.21
CA LYS A 530 -9.87 -25.01 -18.35
C LYS A 530 -10.82 -25.62 -17.33
N GLY A 531 -11.15 -24.87 -16.25
CA GLY A 531 -11.95 -25.35 -15.13
C GLY A 531 -13.44 -25.51 -15.46
N LYS A 532 -14.15 -26.24 -14.60
CA LYS A 532 -15.60 -26.50 -14.77
C LYS A 532 -16.43 -25.22 -14.76
N LEU A 533 -16.03 -24.19 -13.96
CA LEU A 533 -16.73 -22.92 -13.85
C LEU A 533 -16.44 -21.93 -14.99
N CYS A 534 -15.70 -22.35 -16.02
CA CYS A 534 -15.55 -21.62 -17.28
C CYS A 534 -16.17 -22.37 -18.48
N LYS A 535 -16.81 -23.53 -18.24
CA LYS A 535 -17.36 -24.35 -19.35
C LYS A 535 -18.62 -23.76 -19.99
N VAL A 536 -19.37 -22.93 -19.27
CA VAL A 536 -20.56 -22.24 -19.76
C VAL A 536 -20.24 -20.89 -20.37
N CYS A 537 -19.11 -20.26 -19.98
CA CYS A 537 -18.65 -18.99 -20.56
C CYS A 537 -18.46 -19.09 -22.07
N ILE A 538 -18.68 -18.00 -22.79
CA ILE A 538 -18.66 -17.97 -24.26
C ILE A 538 -17.60 -17.05 -24.85
N GLY A 539 -17.08 -16.07 -24.09
CA GLY A 539 -16.19 -15.04 -24.60
C GLY A 539 -16.89 -14.06 -25.56
N ARG A 540 -16.11 -13.22 -26.20
CA ARG A 540 -16.57 -12.29 -27.24
C ARG A 540 -15.91 -12.67 -28.57
N GLU A 541 -16.70 -12.96 -29.61
CA GLU A 541 -16.18 -13.14 -30.97
C GLU A 541 -15.89 -11.75 -31.59
N ARG A 542 -14.64 -11.50 -31.98
CA ARG A 542 -14.32 -10.38 -32.88
C ARG A 542 -14.27 -10.91 -34.31
N ALA A 543 -14.80 -10.13 -35.28
CA ALA A 543 -14.94 -10.46 -36.67
C ALA A 543 -13.71 -11.23 -37.21
N GLY A 544 -13.90 -12.56 -37.51
CA GLY A 544 -12.92 -13.40 -38.17
C GLY A 544 -11.84 -14.06 -37.32
N MET A 545 -11.74 -13.79 -36.03
CA MET A 545 -10.82 -14.46 -35.12
C MET A 545 -11.57 -15.01 -33.90
N LYS A 546 -11.61 -16.33 -33.77
CA LYS A 546 -11.96 -17.01 -32.51
C LYS A 546 -10.77 -16.83 -31.54
N LEU A 547 -10.81 -15.72 -30.78
CA LEU A 547 -9.86 -15.50 -29.70
C LEU A 547 -10.25 -16.37 -28.50
N PHE A 548 -9.80 -17.61 -28.49
CA PHE A 548 -9.98 -18.57 -27.38
C PHE A 548 -9.51 -18.01 -26.02
N ASN A 549 -8.65 -16.98 -26.03
CA ASN A 549 -8.08 -16.37 -24.84
C ASN A 549 -9.02 -15.40 -24.09
N GLN A 550 -10.19 -15.06 -24.64
CA GLN A 550 -11.15 -14.13 -24.01
C GLN A 550 -12.29 -14.85 -23.29
N ARG A 551 -12.42 -16.17 -23.49
CA ARG A 551 -13.44 -16.95 -22.78
C ARG A 551 -13.12 -17.01 -21.30
N CYS A 552 -14.09 -16.67 -20.46
CA CYS A 552 -13.95 -16.61 -19.02
C CYS A 552 -13.02 -15.47 -18.53
N ALA A 553 -12.80 -14.43 -19.33
CA ALA A 553 -12.07 -13.26 -18.90
C ALA A 553 -12.79 -12.56 -17.74
N ALA A 554 -12.01 -12.00 -16.79
CA ALA A 554 -12.55 -11.27 -15.62
C ALA A 554 -12.96 -9.83 -15.97
N ASN A 555 -13.56 -9.62 -17.13
CA ASN A 555 -13.96 -8.32 -17.67
C ASN A 555 -15.00 -8.49 -18.78
N HIS A 556 -15.44 -7.38 -19.40
CA HIS A 556 -16.46 -7.35 -20.46
C HIS A 556 -16.03 -8.02 -21.78
N ASP A 557 -14.84 -8.56 -21.90
CA ASP A 557 -14.45 -9.43 -23.04
C ASP A 557 -15.10 -10.83 -22.92
N GLU A 558 -15.62 -11.19 -21.73
CA GLU A 558 -16.58 -12.30 -21.54
C GLU A 558 -17.99 -11.73 -21.53
N LEU A 559 -18.85 -12.15 -22.46
CA LEU A 559 -20.22 -11.66 -22.59
C LEU A 559 -21.11 -12.03 -21.38
N TYR A 560 -20.70 -13.00 -20.57
CA TYR A 560 -21.37 -13.40 -19.33
C TYR A 560 -20.77 -12.72 -18.07
N TYR A 561 -19.93 -11.70 -18.26
CA TYR A 561 -19.37 -10.91 -17.17
C TYR A 561 -20.39 -9.90 -16.59
N GLY A 562 -20.37 -9.71 -15.27
CA GLY A 562 -21.18 -8.75 -14.54
C GLY A 562 -22.66 -9.16 -14.39
N ASN A 563 -23.50 -8.24 -13.90
CA ASN A 563 -24.91 -8.52 -13.61
C ASN A 563 -25.72 -8.87 -14.88
N LEU A 564 -25.60 -8.06 -15.93
CA LEU A 564 -26.24 -8.35 -17.22
C LEU A 564 -25.69 -9.63 -17.84
N GLY A 565 -24.39 -9.85 -17.72
CA GLY A 565 -23.74 -11.06 -18.21
C GLY A 565 -24.23 -12.32 -17.50
N ALA A 566 -24.48 -12.26 -16.19
CA ALA A 566 -25.08 -13.37 -15.44
C ALA A 566 -26.50 -13.71 -15.93
N LEU A 567 -27.31 -12.71 -16.27
CA LEU A 567 -28.63 -12.91 -16.90
C LEU A 567 -28.52 -13.50 -18.31
N ARG A 568 -27.60 -13.00 -19.14
CA ARG A 568 -27.29 -13.60 -20.47
C ARG A 568 -26.90 -15.07 -20.33
N CYS A 569 -26.07 -15.40 -19.34
CA CYS A 569 -25.69 -16.78 -19.01
C CYS A 569 -26.90 -17.62 -18.60
N LEU A 570 -27.84 -17.09 -17.83
CA LEU A 570 -29.04 -17.80 -17.39
C LEU A 570 -29.93 -18.18 -18.58
N VAL A 571 -30.17 -17.28 -19.53
CA VAL A 571 -31.00 -17.52 -20.70
C VAL A 571 -30.28 -18.30 -21.80
N GLY A 572 -28.94 -18.20 -21.85
CA GLY A 572 -28.10 -18.85 -22.84
C GLY A 572 -27.68 -17.94 -23.99
N ASN A 573 -26.77 -18.40 -24.82
CA ASN A 573 -26.37 -17.70 -26.04
C ASN A 573 -27.55 -17.65 -27.04
N PRO A 574 -27.51 -16.80 -28.09
CA PRO A 574 -28.60 -16.67 -29.06
C PRO A 574 -29.05 -18.00 -29.72
N ASN A 575 -28.21 -19.02 -29.70
CA ASN A 575 -28.52 -20.36 -30.22
C ASN A 575 -29.12 -21.29 -29.13
N GLY A 576 -29.45 -20.78 -27.92
CA GLY A 576 -30.01 -21.55 -26.82
C GLY A 576 -29.09 -22.60 -26.21
N LYS A 577 -27.78 -22.48 -26.47
CA LYS A 577 -26.71 -23.35 -25.92
C LYS A 577 -25.93 -22.61 -24.85
N SER A 578 -25.08 -23.27 -24.10
CA SER A 578 -24.20 -22.66 -23.08
C SER A 578 -24.96 -21.78 -22.06
N PHE A 579 -25.86 -22.37 -21.29
CA PHE A 579 -26.68 -21.69 -20.28
C PHE A 579 -26.52 -22.29 -18.87
N GLY A 580 -26.78 -21.46 -17.86
CA GLY A 580 -26.89 -21.85 -16.47
C GLY A 580 -28.33 -22.14 -16.02
N ASP A 581 -28.48 -22.77 -14.88
CA ASP A 581 -29.76 -23.05 -14.22
C ASP A 581 -30.10 -21.96 -13.20
N VAL A 582 -29.11 -21.30 -12.63
CA VAL A 582 -29.21 -20.19 -11.66
C VAL A 582 -28.18 -19.10 -11.97
N ALA A 583 -28.56 -17.84 -11.78
CA ALA A 583 -27.70 -16.68 -11.88
C ALA A 583 -27.64 -15.92 -10.54
N PHE A 584 -26.44 -15.53 -10.13
CA PHE A 584 -26.20 -14.71 -8.95
C PHE A 584 -25.75 -13.33 -9.37
N LEU A 585 -26.47 -12.31 -8.91
CA LEU A 585 -26.30 -10.92 -9.35
C LEU A 585 -26.85 -9.93 -8.30
N GLU A 586 -26.68 -8.65 -8.55
CA GLU A 586 -27.18 -7.58 -7.70
C GLU A 586 -28.54 -7.08 -8.18
N HIS A 587 -29.35 -6.53 -7.27
CA HIS A 587 -30.70 -6.05 -7.59
C HIS A 587 -30.72 -4.80 -8.49
N HIS A 588 -29.64 -4.01 -8.52
CA HIS A 588 -29.59 -2.77 -9.29
C HIS A 588 -29.86 -3.01 -10.77
N ASN A 589 -30.75 -2.19 -11.33
CA ASN A 589 -31.14 -2.23 -12.74
C ASN A 589 -31.64 -3.62 -13.21
N LEU A 590 -32.14 -4.47 -12.29
CA LEU A 590 -32.59 -5.83 -12.63
C LEU A 590 -33.66 -5.84 -13.72
N MET A 591 -34.68 -4.96 -13.58
CA MET A 591 -35.77 -4.87 -14.53
C MET A 591 -35.29 -4.41 -15.91
N GLU A 592 -34.47 -3.34 -15.95
CA GLU A 592 -33.89 -2.83 -17.19
C GLU A 592 -32.95 -3.84 -17.85
N ASN A 593 -32.19 -4.59 -17.05
CA ASN A 593 -31.35 -5.65 -17.56
C ASN A 593 -32.13 -6.81 -18.15
N ILE A 594 -33.28 -7.18 -17.57
CA ILE A 594 -34.20 -8.19 -18.13
C ILE A 594 -34.82 -7.68 -19.44
N GLU A 595 -35.27 -6.43 -19.49
CA GLU A 595 -35.77 -5.82 -20.72
C GLU A 595 -34.74 -5.79 -21.84
N SER A 596 -33.49 -5.48 -21.50
CA SER A 596 -32.36 -5.46 -22.47
C SER A 596 -32.00 -6.85 -23.01
N LEU A 597 -32.48 -7.95 -22.40
CA LEU A 597 -32.33 -9.30 -22.95
C LEU A 597 -33.01 -9.49 -24.28
N SER A 598 -34.01 -8.65 -24.64
CA SER A 598 -34.64 -8.69 -25.96
C SER A 598 -33.67 -8.43 -27.13
N GLU A 599 -32.60 -7.66 -26.89
CA GLU A 599 -31.51 -7.44 -27.84
C GLU A 599 -30.58 -8.66 -27.96
N TRP A 600 -30.58 -9.55 -26.95
CA TRP A 600 -29.76 -10.73 -26.85
C TRP A 600 -30.44 -12.01 -27.31
N ALA A 601 -31.71 -12.23 -26.82
CA ALA A 601 -32.52 -13.39 -27.12
C ALA A 601 -33.99 -13.00 -26.95
N ASP A 602 -34.83 -13.15 -27.98
CA ASP A 602 -36.27 -12.76 -27.98
C ASP A 602 -37.06 -13.53 -26.93
N GLY A 603 -38.13 -12.90 -26.44
CA GLY A 603 -39.21 -13.53 -25.68
C GLY A 603 -38.98 -13.60 -24.16
N TRP A 604 -38.01 -12.88 -23.60
CA TRP A 604 -37.81 -12.80 -22.16
C TRP A 604 -38.45 -11.55 -21.55
N SER A 605 -39.15 -11.72 -20.44
CA SER A 605 -39.73 -10.65 -19.62
C SER A 605 -39.59 -10.98 -18.13
N PRO A 606 -39.81 -10.03 -17.22
CA PRO A 606 -39.72 -10.26 -15.77
C PRO A 606 -40.56 -11.46 -15.28
N ASP A 607 -41.69 -11.74 -15.90
CA ASP A 607 -42.60 -12.85 -15.54
C ASP A 607 -42.00 -14.24 -15.80
N HIS A 608 -40.90 -14.32 -16.56
CA HIS A 608 -40.20 -15.58 -16.84
C HIS A 608 -39.17 -15.95 -15.80
N PHE A 609 -38.90 -15.07 -14.80
CA PHE A 609 -37.92 -15.26 -13.77
C PHE A 609 -38.49 -15.20 -12.36
N GLU A 610 -37.85 -15.88 -11.44
CA GLU A 610 -38.13 -15.86 -10.00
C GLU A 610 -36.84 -15.80 -9.19
N LEU A 611 -36.95 -15.31 -7.95
CA LEU A 611 -35.90 -15.27 -6.97
C LEU A 611 -35.93 -16.51 -6.10
N LEU A 612 -34.75 -17.03 -5.71
CA LEU A 612 -34.60 -18.03 -4.66
C LEU A 612 -34.40 -17.32 -3.34
N CYS A 613 -35.28 -17.48 -2.39
CA CYS A 613 -35.22 -16.81 -1.10
C CYS A 613 -34.41 -17.65 -0.06
N PRO A 614 -33.83 -17.01 0.97
CA PRO A 614 -33.07 -17.67 2.02
C PRO A 614 -33.84 -18.74 2.79
N GLY A 615 -35.16 -18.62 2.91
CA GLY A 615 -36.04 -19.58 3.56
C GLY A 615 -36.35 -20.83 2.72
N GLY A 616 -35.92 -20.86 1.45
CA GLY A 616 -36.21 -21.94 0.50
C GLY A 616 -37.42 -21.74 -0.39
N GLU A 617 -38.21 -20.69 -0.17
CA GLU A 617 -39.31 -20.27 -1.03
C GLU A 617 -38.79 -19.53 -2.28
N ARG A 618 -39.74 -19.29 -3.22
CA ARG A 618 -39.49 -18.50 -4.44
C ARG A 618 -40.37 -17.26 -4.44
N ALA A 619 -39.88 -16.19 -5.04
CA ALA A 619 -40.61 -14.93 -5.14
C ALA A 619 -40.47 -14.31 -6.54
N PRO A 620 -41.40 -13.46 -6.97
CA PRO A 620 -41.25 -12.62 -8.16
C PRO A 620 -39.98 -11.76 -8.07
N VAL A 621 -39.37 -11.43 -9.20
CA VAL A 621 -38.14 -10.58 -9.27
C VAL A 621 -38.36 -9.18 -8.69
N THR A 622 -39.59 -8.71 -8.57
CA THR A 622 -39.95 -7.43 -7.94
C THR A 622 -39.85 -7.42 -6.42
N GLU A 623 -39.80 -8.61 -5.78
CA GLU A 623 -39.81 -8.74 -4.33
C GLU A 623 -38.39 -8.93 -3.76
N TRP A 624 -37.40 -8.35 -4.40
CA TRP A 624 -36.01 -8.47 -4.03
C TRP A 624 -35.69 -7.94 -2.62
N GLU A 625 -36.42 -6.97 -2.10
CA GLU A 625 -36.21 -6.43 -0.74
C GLU A 625 -36.39 -7.52 0.34
N ARG A 626 -37.42 -8.37 0.21
CA ARG A 626 -37.63 -9.46 1.16
C ARG A 626 -36.98 -10.78 0.78
N CYS A 627 -36.64 -10.97 -0.50
CA CYS A 627 -36.08 -12.20 -1.05
C CYS A 627 -34.71 -11.96 -1.64
N ASN A 628 -33.69 -11.84 -0.77
CA ASN A 628 -32.30 -11.62 -1.15
C ASN A 628 -31.34 -12.44 -0.28
N LEU A 629 -30.11 -12.56 -0.73
CA LEU A 629 -29.04 -13.33 -0.05
C LEU A 629 -28.22 -12.51 0.95
N GLY A 630 -28.51 -11.24 1.10
CA GLY A 630 -27.82 -10.30 1.98
C GLY A 630 -27.49 -8.98 1.32
N SER A 631 -27.12 -8.00 2.14
CA SER A 631 -26.75 -6.65 1.69
C SER A 631 -25.28 -6.59 1.30
N ILE A 632 -25.00 -5.76 0.29
CA ILE A 632 -23.67 -5.49 -0.25
C ILE A 632 -23.39 -4.00 -0.05
N PRO A 633 -22.24 -3.62 0.53
CA PRO A 633 -21.78 -2.24 0.56
C PRO A 633 -21.59 -1.66 -0.85
N PRO A 634 -21.65 -0.32 -1.02
CA PRO A 634 -21.46 0.30 -2.33
C PRO A 634 -20.04 0.10 -2.87
N ASN A 635 -19.88 0.32 -4.18
CA ASN A 635 -18.57 0.39 -4.79
C ASN A 635 -17.76 1.56 -4.21
N ILE A 636 -16.46 1.35 -4.11
CA ILE A 636 -15.51 2.30 -3.49
C ILE A 636 -14.39 2.58 -4.48
N VAL A 637 -14.10 3.85 -4.72
CA VAL A 637 -12.88 4.24 -5.43
C VAL A 637 -11.70 4.13 -4.47
N MET A 638 -10.75 3.28 -4.82
CA MET A 638 -9.56 3.00 -4.02
C MET A 638 -8.29 3.54 -4.68
N THR A 639 -7.37 4.01 -3.87
CA THR A 639 -6.08 4.58 -4.30
C THR A 639 -4.99 4.38 -3.25
N ARG A 640 -3.75 4.78 -3.55
CA ARG A 640 -2.69 4.93 -2.54
C ARG A 640 -3.02 6.09 -1.61
N SER A 641 -2.91 5.89 -0.31
CA SER A 641 -3.37 6.85 0.72
C SER A 641 -2.82 8.26 0.53
N VAL A 642 -1.56 8.40 0.15
CA VAL A 642 -0.86 9.69 0.00
C VAL A 642 -1.42 10.57 -1.15
N ILE A 643 -2.10 9.98 -2.14
CA ILE A 643 -2.72 10.71 -3.26
C ILE A 643 -4.26 10.76 -3.17
N ALA A 644 -4.85 10.29 -2.07
CA ALA A 644 -6.30 10.22 -1.91
C ALA A 644 -6.99 11.58 -2.12
N THR A 645 -6.46 12.64 -1.56
CA THR A 645 -6.98 14.02 -1.75
C THR A 645 -6.92 14.47 -3.22
N LYS A 646 -5.81 14.16 -3.91
CA LYS A 646 -5.65 14.48 -5.35
C LYS A 646 -6.74 13.80 -6.18
N ILE A 647 -7.00 12.52 -5.92
CA ILE A 647 -8.03 11.75 -6.64
C ILE A 647 -9.43 12.27 -6.27
N TYR A 648 -9.67 12.58 -5.01
CA TYR A 648 -10.92 13.20 -4.56
C TYR A 648 -11.23 14.50 -5.30
N ASP A 649 -10.28 15.45 -5.33
CA ASP A 649 -10.45 16.73 -6.04
C ASP A 649 -10.73 16.53 -7.52
N PHE A 650 -10.07 15.56 -8.15
CA PHE A 650 -10.27 15.22 -9.56
C PHE A 650 -11.71 14.68 -9.80
N LEU A 651 -12.16 13.76 -8.93
CA LEU A 651 -13.48 13.14 -9.05
C LEU A 651 -14.61 14.14 -8.79
N MET A 652 -14.46 15.03 -7.79
CA MET A 652 -15.47 16.05 -7.50
C MET A 652 -15.64 17.02 -8.68
N LYS A 653 -14.56 17.47 -9.29
CA LYS A 653 -14.64 18.28 -10.52
C LYS A 653 -15.25 17.54 -11.69
N SER A 654 -14.92 16.24 -11.82
CA SER A 654 -15.53 15.43 -12.89
C SER A 654 -17.03 15.24 -12.67
N GLN A 655 -17.46 15.01 -11.44
CA GLN A 655 -18.89 14.92 -11.10
C GLN A 655 -19.63 16.24 -11.31
N GLU A 656 -19.03 17.38 -10.95
CA GLU A 656 -19.60 18.69 -11.19
C GLU A 656 -19.89 18.94 -12.68
N HIS A 657 -18.98 18.50 -13.56
CA HIS A 657 -19.08 18.73 -15.00
C HIS A 657 -19.83 17.61 -15.74
N PHE A 658 -19.82 16.37 -15.25
CA PHE A 658 -20.29 15.18 -15.99
C PHE A 658 -21.19 14.25 -15.15
N GLY A 659 -21.63 14.69 -13.97
CA GLY A 659 -22.56 13.93 -13.11
C GLY A 659 -24.00 13.98 -13.61
N VAL A 660 -24.91 13.33 -12.90
CA VAL A 660 -26.33 13.16 -13.27
C VAL A 660 -27.05 14.48 -13.54
N SER A 661 -26.70 15.54 -12.80
CA SER A 661 -27.31 16.88 -12.96
C SER A 661 -26.68 17.75 -14.07
N SER A 662 -25.71 17.24 -14.80
CA SER A 662 -25.02 17.96 -15.87
C SER A 662 -25.71 17.75 -17.23
N ASP A 663 -25.80 18.82 -18.03
CA ASP A 663 -26.26 18.79 -19.42
C ASP A 663 -25.14 18.41 -20.41
N ALA A 664 -23.99 17.98 -19.94
CA ALA A 664 -22.86 17.59 -20.78
C ALA A 664 -23.20 16.36 -21.65
N GLN A 665 -22.68 16.34 -22.88
CA GLN A 665 -22.86 15.21 -23.80
C GLN A 665 -22.20 13.92 -23.25
N PHE A 666 -21.07 14.04 -22.56
CA PHE A 666 -20.46 12.95 -21.83
C PHE A 666 -21.05 12.87 -20.42
N GLN A 667 -21.50 11.70 -20.02
CA GLN A 667 -22.08 11.42 -18.70
C GLN A 667 -21.24 10.35 -17.97
N LEU A 668 -20.75 10.69 -16.79
CA LEU A 668 -19.83 9.84 -16.03
C LEU A 668 -20.47 8.51 -15.61
N PHE A 669 -21.77 8.52 -15.29
CA PHE A 669 -22.53 7.38 -14.79
C PHE A 669 -23.43 6.71 -15.84
N GLN A 670 -23.17 6.91 -17.12
CA GLN A 670 -23.91 6.28 -18.21
C GLN A 670 -22.96 5.48 -19.10
N SER A 671 -23.31 4.23 -19.38
CA SER A 671 -22.46 3.31 -20.14
C SER A 671 -23.07 2.85 -21.47
N GLY A 672 -24.37 3.04 -21.70
CA GLY A 672 -25.13 2.42 -22.80
C GLY A 672 -24.52 2.61 -24.19
N LYS A 673 -23.97 3.82 -24.50
CA LYS A 673 -23.38 4.09 -25.83
C LYS A 673 -22.10 3.31 -26.15
N TYR A 674 -21.48 2.69 -25.15
CA TYR A 674 -20.27 1.87 -25.32
C TYR A 674 -20.57 0.37 -25.48
N GLY A 675 -21.87 0.00 -25.52
CA GLY A 675 -22.34 -1.37 -25.77
C GLY A 675 -22.30 -2.30 -24.55
N GLU A 676 -21.98 -1.80 -23.37
CA GLU A 676 -21.98 -2.53 -22.11
C GLU A 676 -22.57 -1.70 -20.97
N LYS A 677 -22.79 -2.31 -19.81
CA LYS A 677 -23.32 -1.68 -18.60
C LYS A 677 -22.26 -1.55 -17.53
N ASN A 678 -22.43 -0.56 -16.64
CA ASN A 678 -21.59 -0.37 -15.45
C ASN A 678 -20.09 -0.23 -15.77
N LEU A 679 -19.75 0.57 -16.77
CA LEU A 679 -18.36 0.84 -17.15
C LEU A 679 -17.77 1.96 -16.29
N LEU A 680 -16.62 1.74 -15.70
CA LEU A 680 -15.90 2.61 -14.75
C LEU A 680 -16.64 2.81 -13.43
N PHE A 681 -17.93 3.11 -13.48
CA PHE A 681 -18.85 3.28 -12.35
C PHE A 681 -20.16 2.54 -12.68
N LYS A 682 -20.97 2.22 -11.66
CA LYS A 682 -22.30 1.68 -11.90
C LYS A 682 -23.22 2.72 -12.54
N ASP A 683 -24.03 2.31 -13.50
CA ASP A 683 -25.01 3.19 -14.16
C ASP A 683 -26.11 3.66 -13.17
N SER A 684 -26.31 2.96 -12.06
CA SER A 684 -27.21 3.36 -10.96
C SER A 684 -26.66 4.45 -10.05
N THR A 685 -25.40 4.85 -10.21
CA THR A 685 -24.75 5.88 -9.38
C THR A 685 -25.41 7.24 -9.60
N GLN A 686 -25.84 7.87 -8.50
CA GLN A 686 -26.39 9.23 -8.52
C GLN A 686 -25.31 10.26 -8.24
N CYS A 687 -24.40 9.96 -7.31
CA CYS A 687 -23.24 10.78 -7.00
C CYS A 687 -22.16 9.99 -6.28
N LEU A 688 -21.01 10.65 -6.06
CA LEU A 688 -19.87 10.16 -5.32
C LEU A 688 -19.83 10.82 -3.93
N ALA A 689 -19.81 10.02 -2.88
CA ALA A 689 -19.77 10.47 -1.51
C ALA A 689 -18.34 10.44 -0.96
N HIS A 690 -17.93 11.48 -0.23
CA HIS A 690 -16.60 11.64 0.32
C HIS A 690 -16.26 10.53 1.33
N ALA A 691 -15.11 9.88 1.19
CA ALA A 691 -14.69 8.76 2.02
C ALA A 691 -13.21 8.79 2.47
N THR A 692 -12.43 9.83 2.15
CA THR A 692 -11.00 9.89 2.50
C THR A 692 -10.72 9.91 4.00
N HIS A 693 -11.68 10.33 4.80
CA HIS A 693 -11.61 10.37 6.27
C HIS A 693 -12.01 9.04 6.93
N LEU A 694 -12.58 8.11 6.17
CA LEU A 694 -13.06 6.83 6.64
C LEU A 694 -12.01 5.73 6.45
N ASP A 695 -12.08 4.70 7.29
CA ASP A 695 -11.43 3.43 7.05
C ASP A 695 -12.33 2.54 6.16
N TYR A 696 -11.72 1.76 5.26
CA TYR A 696 -12.47 0.88 4.37
C TYR A 696 -13.36 -0.13 5.11
N MET A 697 -12.92 -0.63 6.29
CA MET A 697 -13.71 -1.52 7.12
C MET A 697 -14.99 -0.86 7.64
N SER A 698 -14.92 0.43 8.00
CA SER A 698 -16.07 1.21 8.43
C SER A 698 -17.10 1.39 7.30
N ILE A 699 -16.63 1.57 6.06
CA ILE A 699 -17.50 1.69 4.88
C ILE A 699 -18.18 0.35 4.55
N LEU A 700 -17.42 -0.76 4.62
CA LEU A 700 -17.93 -2.11 4.33
C LEU A 700 -18.90 -2.61 5.42
N GLY A 701 -18.79 -2.08 6.63
CA GLY A 701 -19.55 -2.53 7.79
C GLY A 701 -19.04 -3.84 8.39
N GLU A 702 -19.38 -4.07 9.65
CA GLU A 702 -18.87 -5.20 10.42
C GLU A 702 -19.33 -6.55 9.86
N GLU A 703 -20.61 -6.68 9.52
CA GLU A 703 -21.17 -7.95 9.03
C GLU A 703 -20.50 -8.39 7.73
N PHE A 704 -20.42 -7.50 6.72
CA PHE A 704 -19.79 -7.81 5.44
C PHE A 704 -18.29 -8.09 5.60
N SER A 705 -17.59 -7.29 6.40
CA SER A 705 -16.16 -7.44 6.65
C SER A 705 -15.82 -8.75 7.35
N ASN A 706 -16.65 -9.22 8.29
CA ASN A 706 -16.48 -10.50 8.96
C ASN A 706 -16.66 -11.68 8.00
N VAL A 707 -17.67 -11.62 7.12
CA VAL A 707 -17.87 -12.62 6.06
C VAL A 707 -16.68 -12.62 5.10
N ALA A 708 -16.25 -11.44 4.62
CA ALA A 708 -15.10 -11.31 3.73
C ALA A 708 -13.84 -11.86 4.39
N GLY A 709 -13.54 -11.50 5.62
CA GLY A 709 -12.39 -11.99 6.38
C GLY A 709 -12.36 -13.51 6.50
N SER A 710 -13.50 -14.12 6.85
CA SER A 710 -13.63 -15.57 6.95
C SER A 710 -13.43 -16.28 5.61
N VAL A 711 -14.04 -15.78 4.54
CA VAL A 711 -13.99 -16.40 3.21
C VAL A 711 -12.62 -16.22 2.57
N PHE A 712 -12.05 -15.03 2.60
CA PHE A 712 -10.73 -14.76 2.00
C PHE A 712 -9.58 -15.43 2.77
N SER A 713 -9.70 -15.64 4.08
CA SER A 713 -8.71 -16.45 4.83
C SER A 713 -8.67 -17.91 4.38
N CYS A 714 -9.72 -18.39 3.71
CA CYS A 714 -9.88 -19.71 3.13
C CYS A 714 -9.80 -19.70 1.60
N THR A 715 -9.04 -18.78 1.01
CA THR A 715 -8.96 -18.63 -0.45
C THR A 715 -7.51 -18.50 -0.87
N GLU A 716 -7.03 -19.44 -1.68
CA GLU A 716 -5.75 -19.28 -2.37
C GLU A 716 -5.96 -18.32 -3.55
N SER A 717 -5.20 -17.22 -3.59
CA SER A 717 -5.33 -16.16 -4.57
C SER A 717 -4.01 -15.44 -4.78
N GLU A 718 -3.61 -15.27 -6.04
CA GLU A 718 -2.39 -14.54 -6.41
C GLU A 718 -2.40 -13.10 -5.89
N ILE A 719 -3.55 -12.41 -5.94
CA ILE A 719 -3.65 -11.04 -5.42
C ILE A 719 -3.52 -10.98 -3.90
N LEU A 720 -4.07 -11.94 -3.16
CA LEU A 720 -3.92 -11.98 -1.70
C LEU A 720 -2.48 -12.32 -1.30
N GLU A 721 -1.83 -13.22 -2.02
CA GLU A 721 -0.42 -13.54 -1.84
C GLU A 721 0.44 -12.30 -2.14
N PHE A 722 0.20 -11.61 -3.25
CA PHE A 722 0.87 -10.35 -3.59
C PHE A 722 0.68 -9.30 -2.49
N CYS A 723 -0.54 -9.12 -1.99
CA CYS A 723 -0.84 -8.16 -0.92
C CYS A 723 -0.19 -8.54 0.42
N SER A 724 0.10 -9.82 0.67
CA SER A 724 0.79 -10.28 1.88
C SER A 724 2.29 -10.00 1.87
N GLN A 725 2.89 -9.77 0.71
CA GLN A 725 4.31 -9.43 0.57
C GLN A 725 4.56 -8.03 1.13
N ASN A 726 5.41 -7.90 2.13
CA ASN A 726 5.78 -6.63 2.70
C ASN A 726 7.28 -6.54 3.00
N ALA A 727 7.82 -5.31 2.99
CA ALA A 727 9.21 -5.03 3.28
C ALA A 727 9.61 -5.34 4.74
N CYS A 728 8.62 -5.61 5.61
CA CYS A 728 8.81 -5.86 7.03
C CYS A 728 9.18 -7.32 7.37
N SER A 729 9.20 -8.21 6.37
CA SER A 729 9.54 -9.62 6.53
C SER A 729 10.95 -9.80 7.12
N THR A 730 11.10 -10.80 7.96
CA THR A 730 12.38 -11.27 8.52
C THR A 730 13.05 -12.35 7.68
N SER A 731 12.36 -12.90 6.67
CA SER A 731 12.90 -13.88 5.74
C SER A 731 13.72 -13.21 4.62
N GLN A 732 14.62 -13.96 4.03
CA GLN A 732 15.26 -13.55 2.77
C GLN A 732 14.19 -13.52 1.67
N VAL A 733 14.11 -12.41 0.97
CA VAL A 733 13.33 -12.28 -0.26
C VAL A 733 14.18 -12.82 -1.40
#